data_162658d464654319b33f2bd44abd936f
#
_entry.id   162658d464654319b33f2bd44abd936f
#
_cell.length_a   1.000
_cell.length_b   1.000
_cell.length_c   1.000
_cell.angle_alpha   90.00
_cell.angle_beta   90.00
_cell.angle_gamma   90.00
#
_symmetry.space_group_name_H-M   'P 1'
#
loop_
_entity.id
_entity.type
_entity.pdbx_description
1 polymer ?
#
loop_
_entity_poly.entity_id
_entity_poly.type
_entity_poly.pdbx_seq_one_letter_code
_entity_poly.pdbx_strand_id
1 'polypeptide(L)'
;MVAKLRSGEGSVVFLSHKPLPNYKFQKRKALPPMLRPEDDGKTFIDAKGNEYTYSIDDKVRTASWRTSVLLGADTETSHGTAFCISLEKSVATGWTANRKPSGFKYEGHVVYVNDFFECLFAFVNDGRGYEKKRSKKVANRYDGKLTLTKEWVDRNWMTDQYFYWNQKFDMQAIFKHLISYKYEGKLSPKHTLIMADIMSGKESYLDRILATGELIIPYGSYEQKGEDGKVETIYQWVEAVYLEGKWASFSFHNIWKIKKGKKYAIKPLEMWDIAQFFGKTRLDTAAKKELGYGKVETCFDGSKLDASRLDEENVMFEGKHFPYDPEDYEIESYRSYYKSDIEKYAIVDCELAGQLARKKAQEYIDAGVRFVRAYSPSNVAQTYLLDTWEHPQTVNLMETDTSFKELMRMGQEAYNGGNFDVQAIGFFPDCVQVDLVSAYIYIQYHLPALMSTDVTMKGKKKISKEKIEGAIIKGDESNSELFLEWMEERKPYSVGFIEVKMEFPKGLNWYPILEEVKGCLTAPRIVHRTITADELVEALKWNPISVEYGEWVFHQEPSTPKYPFKKTLSALFKMKQDAEKGSAAYKVAKTTICSLYGKLKQDVDNEMGKLWNVAYAAVICGSTRSRLATINRLNGMKAISMATDGVIFRREDLKVIPKRPLPAPDNLGEWEEDEKGDVLIMGSGLYSFIGEEAEDYDNVWLQGVQAPRHFKTTYRGSAKLFLNASRHNDWKSFAEENCKESELKVVKSRPKSMKQARMSKDYSLINVFTPQEYKLKPFGDSTKRKCPIRPKTFGDLLDNQYKLVPYESAVEALAYKAIVEVMNDDK
;
A
#
# COMPACT_ATOMS: atom_id res chain seq x y z
N MET A 1 -26.58 -12.70 -4.13
CA MET A 1 -28.05 -12.80 -4.34
C MET A 1 -28.42 -11.77 -5.41
N VAL A 2 -28.81 -12.22 -6.60
CA VAL A 2 -29.15 -11.35 -7.72
C VAL A 2 -30.59 -10.90 -7.51
N ALA A 3 -30.82 -9.61 -7.21
CA ALA A 3 -32.15 -9.04 -7.18
C ALA A 3 -32.68 -8.98 -8.62
N LYS A 4 -33.76 -9.68 -8.91
CA LYS A 4 -34.49 -9.60 -10.18
C LYS A 4 -35.06 -8.20 -10.35
N LEU A 5 -34.72 -7.52 -11.43
CA LEU A 5 -35.40 -6.33 -11.90
C LEU A 5 -36.85 -6.72 -12.26
N ARG A 6 -37.82 -6.25 -11.50
CA ARG A 6 -39.23 -6.25 -11.91
C ARG A 6 -39.51 -4.94 -12.60
N SER A 7 -39.89 -5.02 -13.86
CA SER A 7 -40.44 -3.91 -14.64
C SER A 7 -41.85 -3.66 -14.19
N GLY A 8 -42.18 -2.43 -13.83
CA GLY A 8 -43.53 -1.95 -13.61
C GLY A 8 -43.75 -1.36 -12.23
N GLU A 9 -43.97 -0.07 -12.21
CA GLU A 9 -44.44 0.74 -11.10
C GLU A 9 -43.45 0.95 -9.94
N GLY A 10 -42.75 2.06 -9.98
CA GLY A 10 -42.30 2.85 -8.80
C GLY A 10 -41.54 2.14 -7.66
N SER A 11 -41.17 0.88 -7.77
CA SER A 11 -40.42 0.20 -6.70
C SER A 11 -38.93 0.46 -6.82
N VAL A 12 -38.43 1.20 -5.86
CA VAL A 12 -37.00 1.39 -5.62
C VAL A 12 -36.34 0.03 -5.47
N VAL A 13 -35.39 -0.27 -6.33
CA VAL A 13 -34.56 -1.46 -6.21
C VAL A 13 -33.62 -1.24 -5.03
N PHE A 14 -33.84 -1.90 -3.91
CA PHE A 14 -32.91 -1.94 -2.81
C PHE A 14 -31.60 -2.55 -3.30
N LEU A 15 -30.57 -1.74 -3.37
CA LEU A 15 -29.24 -2.19 -3.71
C LEU A 15 -28.67 -2.92 -2.47
N SER A 16 -28.19 -4.13 -2.67
CA SER A 16 -27.68 -4.97 -1.60
C SER A 16 -26.68 -4.23 -0.72
N HIS A 17 -26.94 -4.23 0.59
CA HIS A 17 -25.96 -3.77 1.59
C HIS A 17 -24.58 -4.37 1.29
N LYS A 18 -23.51 -3.56 1.42
CA LYS A 18 -22.13 -4.07 1.38
C LYS A 18 -21.89 -4.93 2.64
N PRO A 19 -21.88 -6.26 2.55
CA PRO A 19 -21.70 -7.08 3.75
C PRO A 19 -20.32 -6.79 4.35
N LEU A 20 -20.23 -6.90 5.68
CA LEU A 20 -18.91 -6.97 6.31
C LEU A 20 -18.15 -8.15 5.71
N PRO A 21 -16.89 -7.94 5.30
CA PRO A 21 -16.07 -9.01 4.80
C PRO A 21 -16.00 -10.14 5.84
N ASN A 22 -16.18 -11.39 5.41
CA ASN A 22 -16.05 -12.55 6.29
C ASN A 22 -14.58 -12.90 6.48
N TYR A 23 -13.80 -11.96 7.01
CA TYR A 23 -12.36 -12.06 7.14
C TYR A 23 -11.99 -12.62 8.50
N LYS A 24 -10.96 -13.48 8.51
CA LYS A 24 -10.26 -13.84 9.75
C LYS A 24 -9.45 -12.63 10.22
N PHE A 25 -9.58 -12.31 11.49
CA PHE A 25 -8.77 -11.26 12.08
C PHE A 25 -7.35 -11.75 12.36
N GLN A 26 -6.36 -10.99 11.93
CA GLN A 26 -4.97 -11.24 12.33
C GLN A 26 -4.84 -10.98 13.85
N LYS A 27 -4.84 -12.04 14.64
CA LYS A 27 -4.56 -11.93 16.08
C LYS A 27 -3.17 -11.29 16.26
N ARG A 28 -3.11 -10.27 17.10
CA ARG A 28 -1.84 -9.64 17.47
C ARG A 28 -0.97 -10.70 18.16
N LYS A 29 0.05 -11.23 17.48
CA LYS A 29 1.09 -11.97 18.18
C LYS A 29 1.76 -10.96 19.10
N ALA A 30 1.85 -11.27 20.38
CA ALA A 30 2.62 -10.48 21.31
C ALA A 30 4.04 -10.33 20.73
N LEU A 31 4.37 -9.12 20.29
CA LEU A 31 5.73 -8.81 19.91
C LEU A 31 6.51 -8.69 21.20
N PRO A 32 7.72 -9.26 21.26
CA PRO A 32 8.60 -8.95 22.38
C PRO A 32 8.70 -7.44 22.49
N PRO A 33 8.69 -6.91 23.72
CA PRO A 33 8.77 -5.48 23.92
C PRO A 33 10.03 -4.97 23.23
N MET A 34 9.86 -4.02 22.32
CA MET A 34 10.98 -3.40 21.67
C MET A 34 11.41 -2.25 22.54
N LEU A 35 12.63 -2.38 23.02
CA LEU A 35 13.26 -1.45 23.93
C LEU A 35 13.54 -0.15 23.20
N ARG A 36 12.99 0.92 23.74
CA ARG A 36 13.38 2.27 23.38
C ARG A 36 14.55 2.69 24.27
N PRO A 37 15.40 3.62 23.81
CA PRO A 37 16.45 4.15 24.67
C PRO A 37 15.93 4.75 25.99
N GLU A 38 14.66 5.18 26.00
CA GLU A 38 13.97 5.79 27.14
C GLU A 38 13.26 4.79 28.06
N ASP A 39 13.23 3.51 27.72
CA ASP A 39 12.53 2.48 28.49
C ASP A 39 13.43 1.94 29.63
N ASP A 40 13.43 2.65 30.77
CA ASP A 40 14.19 2.26 31.96
C ASP A 40 13.44 1.23 32.79
N GLY A 41 13.67 -0.05 32.49
CA GLY A 41 13.21 -1.15 33.34
C GLY A 41 11.70 -1.15 33.62
N LYS A 42 10.89 -0.62 32.70
CA LYS A 42 9.44 -0.48 32.87
C LYS A 42 8.70 -1.79 32.66
N THR A 43 7.57 -1.88 33.30
CA THR A 43 6.64 -2.96 33.16
C THR A 43 5.93 -2.89 31.80
N PHE A 44 5.87 -3.99 31.09
CA PHE A 44 5.15 -4.16 29.85
C PHE A 44 3.96 -5.07 30.06
N ILE A 45 2.79 -4.68 29.58
CA ILE A 45 1.56 -5.49 29.64
C ILE A 45 1.25 -5.98 28.21
N ASP A 46 1.14 -7.30 28.04
CA ASP A 46 0.76 -7.88 26.74
C ASP A 46 -0.75 -7.74 26.45
N ALA A 47 -1.15 -8.13 25.24
CA ALA A 47 -2.56 -8.07 24.83
C ALA A 47 -3.51 -9.01 25.64
N LYS A 48 -2.97 -9.87 26.51
CA LYS A 48 -3.73 -10.74 27.41
C LYS A 48 -3.80 -10.21 28.84
N GLY A 49 -3.24 -9.04 29.10
CA GLY A 49 -3.16 -8.45 30.43
C GLY A 49 -2.02 -9.01 31.29
N ASN A 50 -1.11 -9.82 30.74
CA ASN A 50 0.05 -10.31 31.50
C ASN A 50 1.08 -9.21 31.62
N GLU A 51 1.59 -9.05 32.85
CA GLU A 51 2.62 -8.07 33.17
C GLU A 51 3.99 -8.67 33.07
N TYR A 52 4.88 -7.99 32.36
CA TYR A 52 6.28 -8.38 32.16
C TYR A 52 7.20 -7.24 32.62
N THR A 53 8.15 -7.57 33.49
CA THR A 53 9.23 -6.62 33.85
C THR A 53 10.52 -7.05 33.15
N TYR A 54 11.21 -6.11 32.50
CA TYR A 54 12.51 -6.38 31.92
C TYR A 54 13.57 -5.42 32.46
N SER A 55 14.73 -5.97 32.74
CA SER A 55 15.91 -5.23 33.07
C SER A 55 16.95 -5.43 31.98
N ILE A 56 17.42 -4.35 31.38
CA ILE A 56 18.42 -4.40 30.32
C ILE A 56 19.55 -3.43 30.64
N ASP A 57 20.77 -3.93 30.49
CA ASP A 57 21.99 -3.14 30.51
C ASP A 57 21.97 -2.10 29.38
N ASP A 58 22.25 -0.83 29.65
CA ASP A 58 22.22 0.30 28.70
C ASP A 58 23.06 0.05 27.45
N LYS A 59 24.16 -0.71 27.55
CA LYS A 59 24.99 -1.10 26.41
C LYS A 59 24.28 -2.04 25.44
N VAL A 60 23.32 -2.82 25.94
CA VAL A 60 22.52 -3.73 25.13
C VAL A 60 21.42 -2.97 24.40
N ARG A 61 20.82 -1.96 25.01
CA ARG A 61 19.82 -1.10 24.41
C ARG A 61 20.34 -0.42 23.14
N THR A 62 21.50 0.24 23.28
CA THR A 62 22.11 0.98 22.15
C THR A 62 22.53 0.05 21.03
N ALA A 63 22.98 -1.17 21.34
CA ALA A 63 23.38 -2.15 20.34
C ALA A 63 22.16 -2.77 19.60
N SER A 64 21.04 -3.02 20.29
CA SER A 64 19.88 -3.69 19.72
C SER A 64 19.18 -2.86 18.63
N TRP A 65 19.24 -1.55 18.68
CA TRP A 65 18.68 -0.64 17.67
C TRP A 65 19.49 -0.57 16.38
N ARG A 66 20.75 -0.95 16.41
CA ARG A 66 21.70 -0.71 15.30
C ARG A 66 22.21 -1.98 14.63
N THR A 67 21.79 -3.15 15.05
CA THR A 67 22.50 -4.40 14.69
C THR A 67 21.77 -5.32 13.73
N SER A 68 20.62 -4.95 13.18
CA SER A 68 20.13 -5.65 11.98
C SER A 68 21.07 -5.32 10.83
N VAL A 69 21.75 -6.33 10.33
CA VAL A 69 22.62 -6.18 9.16
C VAL A 69 21.72 -6.19 7.94
N LEU A 70 21.57 -5.04 7.31
CA LEU A 70 20.79 -4.88 6.10
C LEU A 70 21.71 -5.07 4.92
N LEU A 71 21.46 -6.08 4.13
CA LEU A 71 22.26 -6.51 3.00
C LEU A 71 21.45 -6.33 1.71
N GLY A 72 22.11 -5.97 0.64
CA GLY A 72 21.52 -5.97 -0.68
C GLY A 72 21.52 -7.35 -1.31
N ALA A 73 20.55 -7.59 -2.19
CA ALA A 73 20.50 -8.75 -3.07
C ALA A 73 19.87 -8.38 -4.40
N ASP A 74 20.28 -9.06 -5.43
CA ASP A 74 19.71 -8.96 -6.78
C ASP A 74 19.75 -10.31 -7.48
N THR A 75 18.98 -10.48 -8.57
CA THR A 75 18.87 -11.75 -9.27
C THR A 75 18.90 -11.51 -10.77
N GLU A 76 19.87 -12.07 -11.45
CA GLU A 76 19.93 -12.05 -12.90
C GLU A 76 19.18 -13.24 -13.49
N THR A 77 18.49 -13.00 -14.61
CA THR A 77 17.57 -13.99 -15.16
C THR A 77 17.86 -14.28 -16.63
N SER A 78 17.73 -15.57 -17.00
CA SER A 78 17.61 -15.98 -18.39
C SER A 78 16.21 -16.53 -18.63
N HIS A 79 15.53 -16.01 -19.65
CA HIS A 79 14.13 -16.37 -19.93
C HIS A 79 13.21 -16.26 -18.70
N GLY A 80 13.54 -15.33 -17.80
CA GLY A 80 12.80 -15.07 -16.55
C GLY A 80 13.05 -16.05 -15.41
N THR A 81 14.02 -16.97 -15.54
CA THR A 81 14.47 -17.89 -14.50
C THR A 81 15.81 -17.43 -13.95
N ALA A 82 15.98 -17.48 -12.63
CA ALA A 82 17.23 -17.09 -11.99
C ALA A 82 18.38 -18.02 -12.42
N PHE A 83 19.50 -17.45 -12.84
CA PHE A 83 20.73 -18.20 -13.12
C PHE A 83 21.91 -17.72 -12.27
N CYS A 84 21.85 -16.50 -11.72
CA CYS A 84 22.77 -16.08 -10.69
C CYS A 84 22.10 -15.16 -9.67
N ILE A 85 22.64 -15.16 -8.48
CA ILE A 85 22.22 -14.31 -7.39
C ILE A 85 23.45 -13.51 -6.93
N SER A 86 23.30 -12.20 -6.89
CA SER A 86 24.26 -11.31 -6.26
C SER A 86 23.78 -10.96 -4.86
N LEU A 87 24.68 -10.98 -3.90
CA LEU A 87 24.37 -10.65 -2.53
C LEU A 87 25.54 -9.96 -1.82
N GLU A 88 25.24 -9.03 -0.93
CA GLU A 88 26.22 -8.43 -0.06
C GLU A 88 26.59 -9.36 1.10
N LYS A 89 27.83 -9.34 1.47
CA LYS A 89 28.39 -9.99 2.64
C LYS A 89 28.90 -8.94 3.62
N SER A 90 28.53 -9.06 4.87
CA SER A 90 29.06 -8.16 5.90
C SER A 90 30.31 -8.74 6.57
N VAL A 91 31.39 -7.98 6.54
CA VAL A 91 32.66 -8.31 7.23
C VAL A 91 32.83 -7.33 8.38
N ALA A 92 33.06 -7.85 9.59
CA ALA A 92 33.32 -7.01 10.75
C ALA A 92 34.65 -6.28 10.60
N THR A 93 34.66 -4.95 10.73
CA THR A 93 35.85 -4.10 10.59
C THR A 93 36.63 -3.95 11.88
N GLY A 94 36.01 -4.34 12.99
CA GLY A 94 36.66 -4.31 14.29
C GLY A 94 35.79 -4.97 15.36
N TRP A 95 36.33 -5.13 16.57
CA TRP A 95 35.63 -5.77 17.66
C TRP A 95 35.75 -4.93 18.93
N THR A 96 34.64 -4.74 19.61
CA THR A 96 34.60 -4.12 20.93
C THR A 96 35.18 -5.08 21.99
N ALA A 97 35.54 -4.57 23.18
CA ALA A 97 35.98 -5.37 24.31
C ALA A 97 34.99 -6.50 24.68
N ASN A 98 33.71 -6.35 24.36
CA ASN A 98 32.64 -7.34 24.59
C ASN A 98 32.47 -8.33 23.41
N ARG A 99 33.42 -8.43 22.50
CA ARG A 99 33.39 -9.30 21.31
C ARG A 99 32.19 -9.01 20.35
N LYS A 100 31.77 -7.77 20.28
CA LYS A 100 30.79 -7.33 19.28
C LYS A 100 31.49 -6.62 18.14
N PRO A 101 31.01 -6.74 16.90
CA PRO A 101 31.51 -5.93 15.80
C PRO A 101 31.38 -4.44 16.13
N SER A 102 32.44 -3.68 15.94
CA SER A 102 32.42 -2.21 16.06
C SER A 102 31.95 -1.52 14.78
N GLY A 103 31.94 -2.22 13.66
CA GLY A 103 31.46 -1.77 12.36
C GLY A 103 31.46 -2.93 11.36
N PHE A 104 30.93 -2.67 10.18
CA PHE A 104 30.88 -3.62 9.09
C PHE A 104 31.37 -2.98 7.79
N LYS A 105 32.13 -3.75 7.01
CA LYS A 105 32.34 -3.53 5.59
C LYS A 105 31.39 -4.43 4.82
N TYR A 106 30.84 -3.95 3.74
CA TYR A 106 29.92 -4.69 2.89
C TYR A 106 30.60 -4.93 1.55
N GLU A 107 30.53 -6.13 1.06
CA GLU A 107 31.15 -6.56 -0.19
C GLU A 107 30.16 -7.40 -0.97
N GLY A 108 29.85 -7.00 -2.21
CA GLY A 108 29.01 -7.76 -3.12
C GLY A 108 29.79 -8.94 -3.71
N HIS A 109 29.09 -10.02 -3.97
CA HIS A 109 29.58 -11.19 -4.68
C HIS A 109 28.45 -11.90 -5.41
N VAL A 110 28.80 -12.75 -6.39
CA VAL A 110 27.86 -13.46 -7.24
C VAL A 110 27.97 -14.97 -7.02
N VAL A 111 26.82 -15.63 -7.00
CA VAL A 111 26.69 -17.09 -6.94
C VAL A 111 25.83 -17.55 -8.10
N TYR A 112 26.38 -18.42 -8.95
CA TYR A 112 25.62 -19.04 -10.03
C TYR A 112 24.77 -20.18 -9.49
N VAL A 113 23.53 -20.29 -9.99
CA VAL A 113 22.52 -21.21 -9.48
C VAL A 113 21.78 -21.90 -10.65
N ASN A 114 21.41 -23.16 -10.43
CA ASN A 114 20.72 -23.96 -11.45
C ASN A 114 19.35 -24.47 -10.97
N ASP A 115 19.09 -24.40 -9.66
CA ASP A 115 17.84 -24.87 -9.10
C ASP A 115 17.36 -24.01 -7.93
N PHE A 116 16.16 -24.28 -7.44
CA PHE A 116 15.53 -23.56 -6.35
C PHE A 116 16.33 -23.60 -5.05
N PHE A 117 16.89 -24.75 -4.70
CA PHE A 117 17.62 -24.91 -3.44
C PHE A 117 19.00 -24.25 -3.50
N GLU A 118 19.66 -24.29 -4.65
CA GLU A 118 20.91 -23.56 -4.86
C GLU A 118 20.69 -22.07 -4.70
N CYS A 119 19.55 -21.52 -5.22
CA CYS A 119 19.18 -20.14 -4.95
C CYS A 119 19.13 -19.80 -3.46
N LEU A 120 18.51 -20.66 -2.65
CA LEU A 120 18.40 -20.42 -1.21
C LEU A 120 19.73 -20.65 -0.48
N PHE A 121 20.48 -21.67 -0.89
CA PHE A 121 21.78 -21.98 -0.27
C PHE A 121 22.85 -20.94 -0.58
N ALA A 122 22.74 -20.17 -1.66
CA ALA A 122 23.61 -19.02 -1.89
C ALA A 122 23.63 -18.08 -0.66
N PHE A 123 22.45 -17.74 -0.13
CA PHE A 123 22.32 -16.92 1.08
C PHE A 123 22.82 -17.62 2.35
N VAL A 124 22.57 -18.92 2.48
CA VAL A 124 22.98 -19.70 3.65
C VAL A 124 24.49 -19.90 3.70
N ASN A 125 25.11 -20.12 2.55
CA ASN A 125 26.54 -20.43 2.48
C ASN A 125 27.41 -19.19 2.70
N ASP A 126 26.99 -18.07 2.15
CA ASP A 126 27.74 -16.83 2.17
C ASP A 126 27.26 -15.83 3.22
N GLY A 127 26.02 -15.91 3.66
CA GLY A 127 25.46 -15.10 4.71
C GLY A 127 25.73 -15.61 6.13
N ARG A 128 25.21 -14.86 7.13
CA ARG A 128 25.20 -15.28 8.54
C ARG A 128 23.98 -16.14 8.89
N GLY A 129 23.30 -16.67 7.91
CA GLY A 129 22.04 -17.39 8.04
C GLY A 129 22.04 -18.66 8.88
N TYR A 130 23.02 -18.85 9.77
CA TYR A 130 23.08 -20.05 10.60
C TYR A 130 23.41 -19.76 12.05
N GLU A 131 22.86 -20.55 12.97
CA GLU A 131 23.14 -20.50 14.41
C GLU A 131 23.71 -21.80 14.91
N LYS A 132 24.58 -21.69 15.94
CA LYS A 132 25.00 -22.85 16.71
C LYS A 132 23.77 -23.38 17.46
N LYS A 133 23.46 -24.70 17.32
CA LYS A 133 22.40 -25.36 18.08
C LYS A 133 22.72 -25.20 19.59
N ARG A 134 21.92 -24.41 20.30
CA ARG A 134 22.04 -24.28 21.77
C ARG A 134 21.11 -25.26 22.44
N SER A 135 21.57 -25.79 23.61
CA SER A 135 20.74 -26.68 24.41
C SER A 135 19.46 -26.01 24.88
N LYS A 136 18.36 -26.74 24.91
CA LYS A 136 16.98 -26.33 25.28
C LYS A 136 16.83 -25.57 26.61
N LYS A 137 17.86 -25.44 27.42
CA LYS A 137 17.79 -24.90 28.79
C LYS A 137 17.57 -23.38 28.89
N VAL A 138 17.61 -22.60 27.80
CA VAL A 138 17.48 -21.13 27.86
C VAL A 138 16.08 -20.63 27.50
N ALA A 139 15.18 -21.49 27.00
CA ALA A 139 13.89 -21.06 26.44
C ALA A 139 12.70 -21.11 27.42
N ASN A 140 12.82 -21.65 28.61
CA ASN A 140 11.70 -21.99 29.50
C ASN A 140 11.80 -21.42 30.92
N ARG A 141 12.10 -20.14 31.10
CA ARG A 141 11.82 -19.48 32.38
C ARG A 141 10.69 -18.47 32.20
N TYR A 142 9.48 -18.96 32.26
CA TYR A 142 8.29 -18.17 32.48
C TYR A 142 7.91 -18.24 33.96
N ASP A 143 8.44 -17.33 34.75
CA ASP A 143 8.01 -17.11 36.14
C ASP A 143 7.09 -15.86 36.22
N GLY A 144 6.17 -15.69 35.26
CA GLY A 144 5.29 -14.50 35.22
C GLY A 144 5.99 -13.18 34.92
N LYS A 145 7.31 -13.17 34.86
CA LYS A 145 8.15 -12.01 34.49
C LYS A 145 9.09 -12.41 33.37
N LEU A 146 8.91 -11.80 32.18
CA LEU A 146 9.85 -12.00 31.07
C LEU A 146 11.09 -11.16 31.33
N THR A 147 12.18 -11.81 31.75
CA THR A 147 13.48 -11.16 31.81
C THR A 147 14.17 -11.32 30.45
N LEU A 148 14.31 -10.26 29.71
CA LEU A 148 15.05 -10.25 28.45
C LEU A 148 16.56 -10.29 28.77
N THR A 149 17.19 -11.44 28.54
CA THR A 149 18.63 -11.56 28.72
C THR A 149 19.34 -10.91 27.53
N LYS A 150 20.56 -10.40 27.76
CA LYS A 150 21.45 -9.90 26.73
C LYS A 150 21.60 -10.86 25.56
N GLU A 151 21.70 -12.16 25.84
CA GLU A 151 21.82 -13.21 24.83
C GLU A 151 20.57 -13.38 23.98
N TRP A 152 19.37 -13.18 24.54
CA TRP A 152 18.11 -13.23 23.81
C TRP A 152 17.97 -12.02 22.89
N VAL A 153 18.28 -10.83 23.39
CA VAL A 153 18.29 -9.58 22.61
C VAL A 153 19.30 -9.72 21.46
N ASP A 154 20.54 -10.08 21.72
CA ASP A 154 21.58 -10.23 20.71
C ASP A 154 21.19 -11.24 19.61
N ARG A 155 20.53 -12.34 19.98
CA ARG A 155 20.13 -13.40 19.05
C ARG A 155 19.00 -12.99 18.11
N ASN A 156 18.01 -12.29 18.64
CA ASN A 156 16.81 -11.94 17.85
C ASN A 156 16.98 -10.66 17.00
N TRP A 157 18.06 -9.91 17.23
CA TRP A 157 18.28 -8.60 16.59
C TRP A 157 19.45 -8.60 15.58
N MET A 158 20.19 -9.68 15.49
CA MET A 158 21.30 -9.85 14.54
C MET A 158 20.93 -10.85 13.44
N THR A 159 19.79 -10.66 12.80
CA THR A 159 19.44 -11.41 11.58
C THR A 159 19.87 -10.62 10.37
N ASP A 160 20.51 -11.31 9.43
CA ASP A 160 20.75 -10.75 8.11
C ASP A 160 19.41 -10.59 7.39
N GLN A 161 19.12 -9.38 6.90
CA GLN A 161 17.93 -9.07 6.12
C GLN A 161 18.39 -8.66 4.73
N TYR A 162 17.90 -9.35 3.71
CA TYR A 162 18.26 -9.09 2.32
C TYR A 162 17.23 -8.20 1.66
N PHE A 163 17.68 -7.13 1.03
CA PHE A 163 16.85 -6.15 0.36
C PHE A 163 17.09 -6.17 -1.15
N TYR A 164 16.01 -6.34 -1.88
CA TYR A 164 15.95 -6.27 -3.32
C TYR A 164 15.38 -4.93 -3.79
N TRP A 165 15.70 -4.57 -5.01
CA TRP A 165 14.95 -3.54 -5.72
C TRP A 165 13.94 -4.19 -6.66
N ASN A 166 12.64 -4.09 -6.32
CA ASN A 166 11.56 -4.81 -7.00
C ASN A 166 11.57 -6.34 -6.75
N GLN A 167 11.63 -6.71 -5.49
CA GLN A 167 11.64 -8.09 -4.97
C GLN A 167 10.64 -9.04 -5.67
N LYS A 168 9.54 -8.51 -6.20
CA LYS A 168 8.56 -9.31 -6.95
C LYS A 168 9.19 -10.03 -8.14
N PHE A 169 10.00 -9.33 -8.92
CA PHE A 169 10.66 -9.89 -10.09
C PHE A 169 11.62 -11.01 -9.69
N ASP A 170 12.46 -10.74 -8.71
CA ASP A 170 13.49 -11.67 -8.22
C ASP A 170 12.89 -12.93 -7.61
N MET A 171 11.88 -12.78 -6.74
CA MET A 171 11.23 -13.95 -6.14
C MET A 171 10.50 -14.80 -7.18
N GLN A 172 9.88 -14.17 -8.17
CA GLN A 172 9.26 -14.92 -9.25
C GLN A 172 10.27 -15.69 -10.10
N ALA A 173 11.47 -15.14 -10.31
CA ALA A 173 12.57 -15.83 -10.99
C ALA A 173 13.06 -17.06 -10.21
N ILE A 174 13.19 -16.93 -8.89
CA ILE A 174 13.56 -18.03 -8.00
C ILE A 174 12.46 -19.10 -7.97
N PHE A 175 11.20 -18.71 -7.78
CA PHE A 175 10.09 -19.66 -7.77
C PHE A 175 9.88 -20.36 -9.13
N LYS A 176 10.30 -19.75 -10.23
CA LYS A 176 10.17 -20.36 -11.55
C LYS A 176 10.91 -21.69 -11.67
N HIS A 177 11.98 -21.91 -10.94
CA HIS A 177 12.65 -23.20 -10.83
C HIS A 177 11.73 -24.34 -10.33
N LEU A 178 10.65 -24.03 -9.61
CA LEU A 178 9.70 -25.03 -9.12
C LEU A 178 8.80 -25.61 -10.22
N ILE A 179 8.80 -25.03 -11.43
CA ILE A 179 8.04 -25.60 -12.57
C ILE A 179 8.53 -27.03 -12.92
N SER A 180 9.83 -27.21 -12.94
CA SER A 180 10.48 -28.49 -13.25
C SER A 180 10.78 -29.34 -12.01
N TYR A 181 10.58 -28.78 -10.81
CA TYR A 181 10.90 -29.49 -9.59
C TYR A 181 9.94 -30.65 -9.33
N LYS A 182 10.48 -31.85 -9.17
CA LYS A 182 9.76 -33.06 -8.78
C LYS A 182 10.44 -33.69 -7.59
N TYR A 183 9.67 -33.98 -6.56
CA TYR A 183 10.16 -34.70 -5.40
C TYR A 183 9.71 -36.17 -5.44
N GLU A 184 10.67 -37.07 -5.48
CA GLU A 184 10.42 -38.53 -5.56
C GLU A 184 10.63 -39.23 -4.21
N GLY A 185 11.02 -38.48 -3.18
CA GLY A 185 11.28 -39.05 -1.87
C GLY A 185 10.04 -39.28 -1.03
N LYS A 186 10.22 -39.84 0.18
CA LYS A 186 9.13 -40.03 1.16
C LYS A 186 8.75 -38.73 1.84
N LEU A 187 7.45 -38.51 2.00
CA LEU A 187 6.89 -37.41 2.80
C LEU A 187 6.44 -37.90 4.16
N SER A 188 6.48 -37.00 5.17
CA SER A 188 5.82 -37.31 6.44
C SER A 188 4.31 -37.45 6.25
N PRO A 189 3.60 -38.23 7.11
CA PRO A 189 2.14 -38.38 7.00
C PRO A 189 1.39 -37.06 6.93
N LYS A 190 1.82 -36.06 7.69
CA LYS A 190 1.25 -34.70 7.69
C LYS A 190 1.46 -34.01 6.34
N HIS A 191 2.65 -34.08 5.77
CA HIS A 191 2.96 -33.42 4.50
C HIS A 191 2.34 -34.15 3.32
N THR A 192 2.16 -35.47 3.39
CA THR A 192 1.43 -36.23 2.36
C THR A 192 0.01 -35.68 2.17
N LEU A 193 -0.70 -35.37 3.25
CA LEU A 193 -2.04 -34.77 3.18
C LEU A 193 -2.01 -33.37 2.60
N ILE A 194 -1.11 -32.52 3.10
CA ILE A 194 -1.01 -31.11 2.66
C ILE A 194 -0.64 -31.00 1.20
N MET A 195 0.21 -31.91 0.70
CA MET A 195 0.78 -31.88 -0.64
C MET A 195 0.09 -32.83 -1.62
N ALA A 196 -1.01 -33.49 -1.24
CA ALA A 196 -1.68 -34.50 -2.05
C ALA A 196 -2.02 -34.00 -3.47
N ASP A 197 -2.52 -32.79 -3.60
CA ASP A 197 -2.88 -32.21 -4.89
C ASP A 197 -1.65 -31.86 -5.74
N ILE A 198 -0.56 -31.43 -5.12
CA ILE A 198 0.72 -31.18 -5.83
C ILE A 198 1.31 -32.51 -6.30
N MET A 199 1.39 -33.51 -5.41
CA MET A 199 1.97 -34.82 -5.74
C MET A 199 1.15 -35.59 -6.79
N SER A 200 -0.16 -35.38 -6.86
CA SER A 200 -1.03 -35.94 -7.88
C SER A 200 -1.07 -35.16 -9.19
N GLY A 201 -0.37 -34.03 -9.27
CA GLY A 201 -0.33 -33.15 -10.45
C GLY A 201 -1.62 -32.33 -10.68
N LYS A 202 -2.54 -32.31 -9.71
CA LYS A 202 -3.75 -31.48 -9.79
C LYS A 202 -3.47 -29.99 -9.54
N GLU A 203 -2.43 -29.70 -8.77
CA GLU A 203 -1.98 -28.35 -8.43
C GLU A 203 -0.46 -28.27 -8.60
N SER A 204 0.08 -27.15 -9.06
CA SER A 204 1.51 -26.88 -9.06
C SER A 204 1.97 -26.20 -7.77
N TYR A 205 3.28 -26.22 -7.48
CA TYR A 205 3.86 -25.42 -6.39
C TYR A 205 3.53 -23.94 -6.54
N LEU A 206 3.49 -23.44 -7.79
CA LEU A 206 3.20 -22.03 -8.08
C LEU A 206 1.72 -21.68 -7.86
N ASP A 207 0.80 -22.61 -8.16
CA ASP A 207 -0.62 -22.42 -7.84
C ASP A 207 -0.83 -22.29 -6.34
N ARG A 208 -0.16 -23.13 -5.55
CA ARG A 208 -0.25 -23.13 -4.10
C ARG A 208 0.24 -21.82 -3.49
N ILE A 209 1.46 -21.41 -3.83
CA ILE A 209 2.02 -20.15 -3.28
C ILE A 209 1.21 -18.93 -3.67
N LEU A 210 0.62 -18.91 -4.87
CA LEU A 210 -0.26 -17.83 -5.31
C LEU A 210 -1.63 -17.82 -4.64
N ALA A 211 -2.12 -19.00 -4.24
CA ALA A 211 -3.43 -19.14 -3.61
C ALA A 211 -3.38 -18.86 -2.10
N THR A 212 -2.30 -19.28 -1.43
CA THR A 212 -2.21 -19.29 0.03
C THR A 212 -1.16 -18.35 0.60
N GLY A 213 -0.21 -17.88 -0.22
CA GLY A 213 0.98 -17.17 0.25
C GLY A 213 1.98 -18.07 0.98
N GLU A 214 1.68 -19.37 1.14
CA GLU A 214 2.50 -20.33 1.88
C GLU A 214 2.75 -21.58 1.05
N LEU A 215 3.94 -22.16 1.17
CA LEU A 215 4.34 -23.34 0.41
C LEU A 215 5.32 -24.20 1.20
N ILE A 216 5.08 -25.52 1.21
CA ILE A 216 6.01 -26.51 1.72
C ILE A 216 6.71 -27.15 0.53
N ILE A 217 8.06 -27.12 0.54
CA ILE A 217 8.89 -27.67 -0.54
C ILE A 217 9.76 -28.76 0.08
N PRO A 218 9.50 -30.04 -0.23
CA PRO A 218 10.31 -31.15 0.28
C PRO A 218 11.75 -31.03 -0.23
N TYR A 219 12.71 -31.42 0.58
CA TYR A 219 14.12 -31.40 0.22
C TYR A 219 14.72 -32.81 0.22
N GLY A 220 14.43 -33.60 1.29
CA GLY A 220 14.95 -34.93 1.44
C GLY A 220 14.48 -35.62 2.72
N SER A 221 15.07 -36.75 3.00
CA SER A 221 14.90 -37.45 4.28
C SER A 221 16.17 -38.24 4.60
N TYR A 222 16.41 -38.49 5.90
CA TYR A 222 17.48 -39.37 6.36
C TYR A 222 17.02 -40.14 7.58
N GLU A 223 17.65 -41.30 7.81
CA GLU A 223 17.38 -42.10 8.99
C GLU A 223 18.27 -41.65 10.14
N GLN A 224 17.68 -41.55 11.33
CA GLN A 224 18.38 -41.24 12.57
C GLN A 224 18.02 -42.25 13.60
N LYS A 225 19.07 -42.88 14.27
CA LYS A 225 18.88 -43.77 15.39
C LYS A 225 18.66 -42.97 16.67
N GLY A 226 17.52 -43.17 17.31
CA GLY A 226 17.17 -42.56 18.60
C GLY A 226 17.99 -43.12 19.75
N GLU A 227 17.91 -42.47 20.90
CA GLU A 227 18.58 -42.94 22.14
C GLU A 227 18.05 -44.29 22.61
N ASP A 228 16.81 -44.61 22.24
CA ASP A 228 16.16 -45.92 22.51
C ASP A 228 16.52 -47.01 21.47
N GLY A 229 17.38 -46.70 20.53
CA GLY A 229 17.84 -47.64 19.49
C GLY A 229 16.88 -47.74 18.29
N LYS A 230 15.73 -47.11 18.31
CA LYS A 230 14.80 -47.08 17.17
C LYS A 230 15.30 -46.17 16.09
N VAL A 231 15.08 -46.60 14.86
CA VAL A 231 15.37 -45.81 13.66
C VAL A 231 14.15 -44.96 13.31
N GLU A 232 14.32 -43.65 13.30
CA GLU A 232 13.30 -42.70 12.87
C GLU A 232 13.69 -42.05 11.54
N THR A 233 12.72 -41.91 10.64
CA THR A 233 12.93 -41.15 9.40
C THR A 233 12.73 -39.66 9.69
N ILE A 234 13.75 -38.89 9.49
CA ILE A 234 13.74 -37.43 9.63
C ILE A 234 13.52 -36.80 8.25
N TYR A 235 12.40 -36.10 8.11
CA TYR A 235 12.03 -35.43 6.87
C TYR A 235 12.59 -34.02 6.83
N GLN A 236 13.04 -33.60 5.67
CA GLN A 236 13.65 -32.29 5.42
C GLN A 236 12.81 -31.49 4.43
N TRP A 237 12.51 -30.25 4.73
CA TRP A 237 11.73 -29.37 3.84
C TRP A 237 12.06 -27.89 4.09
N VAL A 238 11.69 -27.08 3.10
CA VAL A 238 11.65 -25.63 3.23
C VAL A 238 10.21 -25.18 3.26
N GLU A 239 9.88 -24.31 4.21
CA GLU A 239 8.61 -23.62 4.27
C GLU A 239 8.82 -22.19 3.74
N ALA A 240 8.15 -21.85 2.65
CA ALA A 240 8.19 -20.53 2.04
C ALA A 240 6.91 -19.76 2.38
N VAL A 241 7.05 -18.51 2.77
CA VAL A 241 5.97 -17.53 2.91
C VAL A 241 6.26 -16.38 1.97
N TYR A 242 5.31 -16.02 1.12
CA TYR A 242 5.50 -15.02 0.10
C TYR A 242 4.38 -13.97 0.09
N LEU A 243 4.74 -12.73 0.33
CA LEU A 243 3.89 -11.56 0.19
C LEU A 243 4.37 -10.77 -1.04
N GLU A 244 3.69 -10.96 -2.15
CA GLU A 244 4.10 -10.52 -3.49
C GLU A 244 4.56 -9.06 -3.52
N GLY A 245 5.80 -8.83 -3.96
CA GLY A 245 6.40 -7.51 -4.09
C GLY A 245 6.64 -6.76 -2.77
N LYS A 246 6.75 -7.47 -1.66
CA LYS A 246 6.99 -6.87 -0.35
C LYS A 246 7.97 -7.66 0.49
N TRP A 247 7.75 -8.98 0.60
CA TRP A 247 8.52 -9.82 1.50
C TRP A 247 8.38 -11.30 1.14
N ALA A 248 9.48 -12.03 1.35
CA ALA A 248 9.49 -13.49 1.32
C ALA A 248 10.30 -14.00 2.52
N SER A 249 9.92 -15.15 3.05
CA SER A 249 10.65 -15.84 4.08
C SER A 249 10.76 -17.33 3.78
N PHE A 250 11.92 -17.89 4.03
CA PHE A 250 12.20 -19.31 3.84
C PHE A 250 12.72 -19.91 5.13
N SER A 251 11.97 -20.83 5.73
CA SER A 251 12.32 -21.55 6.95
C SER A 251 12.79 -22.96 6.62
N PHE A 252 13.96 -23.34 7.15
CA PHE A 252 14.60 -24.62 6.88
C PHE A 252 14.32 -25.60 8.01
N HIS A 253 13.65 -26.68 7.71
CA HIS A 253 13.28 -27.71 8.68
C HIS A 253 14.15 -28.96 8.52
N ASN A 254 14.90 -29.32 9.58
CA ASN A 254 15.84 -30.43 9.61
C ASN A 254 16.96 -30.35 8.56
N ILE A 255 17.17 -29.21 7.98
CA ILE A 255 18.27 -28.90 7.07
C ILE A 255 19.33 -28.14 7.87
N TRP A 256 20.59 -28.57 7.79
CA TRP A 256 21.66 -28.06 8.63
C TRP A 256 22.84 -27.59 7.80
N LYS A 257 23.44 -26.48 8.19
CA LYS A 257 24.77 -26.10 7.70
C LYS A 257 25.81 -26.84 8.48
N ILE A 258 26.70 -27.55 7.80
CA ILE A 258 27.83 -28.26 8.40
C ILE A 258 29.08 -27.39 8.25
N LYS A 259 29.71 -27.02 9.37
CA LYS A 259 30.99 -26.28 9.39
C LYS A 259 31.93 -26.90 10.38
N LYS A 260 33.11 -27.32 9.93
CA LYS A 260 34.14 -27.99 10.76
C LYS A 260 33.53 -29.18 11.55
N GLY A 261 32.74 -30.03 10.88
CA GLY A 261 32.09 -31.20 11.49
C GLY A 261 30.93 -30.90 12.48
N LYS A 262 30.53 -29.64 12.66
CA LYS A 262 29.43 -29.26 13.56
C LYS A 262 28.18 -28.87 12.75
N LYS A 263 27.01 -29.31 13.24
CA LYS A 263 25.69 -28.96 12.67
C LYS A 263 25.23 -27.62 13.24
N TYR A 264 24.82 -26.72 12.37
CA TYR A 264 24.25 -25.42 12.71
C TYR A 264 22.83 -25.32 12.13
N ALA A 265 21.89 -24.84 12.93
CA ALA A 265 20.56 -24.52 12.43
C ALA A 265 20.63 -23.34 11.45
N ILE A 266 19.95 -23.47 10.34
CA ILE A 266 19.80 -22.38 9.38
C ILE A 266 18.70 -21.47 9.91
N LYS A 267 18.96 -20.16 10.00
CA LYS A 267 17.94 -19.16 10.31
C LYS A 267 17.00 -18.99 9.14
N PRO A 268 15.74 -18.63 9.37
CA PRO A 268 14.88 -18.20 8.29
C PRO A 268 15.52 -17.07 7.47
N LEU A 269 15.52 -17.23 6.17
CA LEU A 269 15.91 -16.15 5.25
C LEU A 269 14.76 -15.17 5.13
N GLU A 270 15.05 -13.88 5.23
CA GLU A 270 14.08 -12.83 5.03
C GLU A 270 14.52 -11.93 3.89
N MET A 271 13.66 -11.77 2.89
CA MET A 271 13.91 -11.03 1.66
C MET A 271 12.86 -9.94 1.51
N TRP A 272 13.29 -8.69 1.34
CA TRP A 272 12.48 -7.50 1.43
C TRP A 272 12.55 -6.65 0.16
N ASP A 273 11.51 -5.89 -0.14
CA ASP A 273 11.52 -4.91 -1.23
C ASP A 273 11.78 -3.51 -0.71
N ILE A 274 12.95 -2.95 -0.98
CA ILE A 274 13.27 -1.57 -0.59
C ILE A 274 12.67 -0.53 -1.54
N ALA A 275 12.34 -0.87 -2.77
CA ALA A 275 11.76 0.05 -3.74
C ALA A 275 10.42 0.65 -3.26
N GLN A 276 9.70 -0.06 -2.37
CA GLN A 276 8.47 0.42 -1.74
C GLN A 276 8.67 1.76 -0.99
N PHE A 277 9.88 2.05 -0.53
CA PHE A 277 10.21 3.26 0.22
C PHE A 277 10.64 4.44 -0.67
N PHE A 278 10.80 4.20 -1.98
CA PHE A 278 11.22 5.19 -2.97
C PHE A 278 10.16 5.46 -4.05
N GLY A 279 8.94 4.95 -3.84
CA GLY A 279 7.87 5.02 -4.83
C GLY A 279 8.14 4.08 -6.02
N LYS A 280 7.70 4.47 -7.21
CA LYS A 280 7.91 3.68 -8.44
C LYS A 280 9.14 4.12 -9.23
N THR A 281 10.17 4.61 -8.57
CA THR A 281 11.40 5.11 -9.18
C THR A 281 12.27 3.93 -9.63
N ARG A 282 13.11 4.12 -10.64
CA ARG A 282 14.13 3.14 -11.03
C ARG A 282 15.27 3.14 -10.01
N LEU A 283 15.97 2.01 -9.84
CA LEU A 283 17.11 1.88 -8.92
C LEU A 283 18.16 2.94 -9.18
N ASP A 284 18.59 3.11 -10.44
CA ASP A 284 19.58 4.12 -10.83
C ASP A 284 19.15 5.55 -10.43
N THR A 285 17.90 5.90 -10.72
CA THR A 285 17.36 7.23 -10.36
C THR A 285 17.31 7.44 -8.84
N ALA A 286 16.92 6.43 -8.09
CA ALA A 286 16.90 6.50 -6.64
C ALA A 286 18.31 6.60 -6.06
N ALA A 287 19.25 5.80 -6.58
CA ALA A 287 20.64 5.80 -6.17
C ALA A 287 21.32 7.14 -6.45
N LYS A 288 21.21 7.67 -7.66
CA LYS A 288 21.74 9.00 -8.03
C LYS A 288 21.21 10.09 -7.11
N LYS A 289 19.91 10.05 -6.81
CA LYS A 289 19.27 11.04 -5.93
C LYS A 289 19.68 10.92 -4.46
N GLU A 290 19.77 9.71 -3.95
CA GLU A 290 19.94 9.48 -2.51
C GLU A 290 21.40 9.23 -2.13
N LEU A 291 22.21 8.63 -3.00
CA LEU A 291 23.62 8.29 -2.73
C LEU A 291 24.60 9.21 -3.46
N GLY A 292 24.14 9.95 -4.48
CA GLY A 292 24.98 10.79 -5.31
C GLY A 292 25.64 10.07 -6.50
N TYR A 293 25.44 8.78 -6.65
CA TYR A 293 25.93 7.96 -7.77
C TYR A 293 24.91 6.84 -8.07
N GLY A 294 24.98 6.27 -9.26
CA GLY A 294 24.05 5.26 -9.74
C GLY A 294 24.72 4.00 -10.23
N LYS A 295 24.00 3.26 -11.07
CA LYS A 295 24.54 2.10 -11.76
C LYS A 295 25.76 2.47 -12.60
N VAL A 296 26.72 1.57 -12.68
CA VAL A 296 27.82 1.69 -13.62
C VAL A 296 27.22 1.55 -15.02
N GLU A 297 27.64 2.44 -15.94
CA GLU A 297 27.33 2.27 -17.35
C GLU A 297 28.08 1.04 -17.84
N THR A 298 27.43 -0.09 -17.80
CA THR A 298 27.90 -1.33 -18.40
C THR A 298 27.26 -1.46 -19.78
N CYS A 299 27.99 -2.05 -20.70
CA CYS A 299 27.45 -2.37 -22.01
C CYS A 299 26.60 -3.63 -22.01
N PHE A 300 26.43 -4.23 -20.86
CA PHE A 300 25.67 -5.44 -20.66
C PHE A 300 24.16 -5.14 -20.81
N ASP A 301 23.56 -5.75 -21.83
CA ASP A 301 22.11 -5.79 -22.02
C ASP A 301 21.57 -7.15 -21.59
N GLY A 302 21.11 -7.23 -20.32
CA GLY A 302 20.58 -8.47 -19.77
C GLY A 302 19.41 -9.08 -20.55
N SER A 303 18.73 -8.28 -21.39
CA SER A 303 17.64 -8.80 -22.23
C SER A 303 18.14 -9.71 -23.37
N LYS A 304 19.42 -9.63 -23.70
CA LYS A 304 20.07 -10.40 -24.76
C LYS A 304 20.89 -11.57 -24.23
N LEU A 305 20.96 -11.72 -22.91
CA LEU A 305 21.71 -12.80 -22.30
C LEU A 305 21.05 -14.15 -22.58
N ASP A 306 21.80 -15.04 -23.17
CA ASP A 306 21.48 -16.46 -23.26
C ASP A 306 22.35 -17.24 -22.26
N ALA A 307 21.81 -17.58 -21.09
CA ALA A 307 22.54 -18.28 -20.07
C ALA A 307 22.99 -19.69 -20.47
N SER A 308 22.32 -20.30 -21.46
CA SER A 308 22.74 -21.63 -22.00
C SER A 308 24.07 -21.58 -22.71
N ARG A 309 24.47 -20.43 -23.19
CA ARG A 309 25.72 -20.20 -23.91
C ARG A 309 26.88 -19.81 -23.02
N LEU A 310 26.65 -19.60 -21.70
CA LEU A 310 27.72 -19.23 -20.76
C LEU A 310 28.84 -20.29 -20.65
N ASP A 311 28.54 -21.53 -20.99
CA ASP A 311 29.49 -22.64 -20.98
C ASP A 311 30.11 -22.94 -22.36
N GLU A 312 29.73 -22.22 -23.42
CA GLU A 312 30.33 -22.39 -24.74
C GLU A 312 31.72 -21.74 -24.77
N GLU A 313 32.72 -22.52 -25.14
CA GLU A 313 34.07 -22.02 -25.43
C GLU A 313 34.13 -21.47 -26.86
N ASN A 314 34.81 -20.35 -27.07
CA ASN A 314 35.10 -19.76 -28.40
C ASN A 314 33.86 -19.28 -29.20
N VAL A 315 32.81 -18.82 -28.56
CA VAL A 315 31.70 -18.18 -29.28
C VAL A 315 32.07 -16.75 -29.61
N MET A 316 32.14 -16.41 -30.89
CA MET A 316 32.26 -15.03 -31.36
C MET A 316 30.98 -14.26 -31.05
N PHE A 317 31.09 -13.12 -30.41
CA PHE A 317 29.96 -12.28 -30.05
C PHE A 317 29.54 -11.41 -31.25
N GLU A 318 28.39 -11.68 -31.82
CA GLU A 318 27.76 -10.83 -32.85
C GLU A 318 26.79 -9.83 -32.20
N GLY A 319 27.26 -8.90 -31.39
CA GLY A 319 26.42 -7.86 -30.80
C GLY A 319 26.97 -6.46 -30.97
N LYS A 320 26.29 -5.61 -31.72
CA LYS A 320 26.62 -4.19 -31.91
C LYS A 320 26.52 -3.30 -30.65
N HIS A 321 26.47 -3.88 -29.46
CA HIS A 321 26.20 -3.15 -28.23
C HIS A 321 27.32 -3.21 -27.17
N PHE A 322 28.46 -3.80 -27.51
CA PHE A 322 29.66 -3.67 -26.70
C PHE A 322 30.46 -2.50 -27.18
N PRO A 323 31.06 -1.68 -26.29
CA PRO A 323 31.86 -0.54 -26.69
C PRO A 323 33.18 -0.97 -27.33
N TYR A 324 33.44 -2.25 -27.39
CA TYR A 324 34.66 -2.81 -27.94
C TYR A 324 34.34 -3.55 -29.20
N ASP A 325 35.09 -3.24 -30.26
CA ASP A 325 35.07 -4.04 -31.47
C ASP A 325 35.58 -5.45 -31.11
N PRO A 326 34.84 -6.51 -31.36
CA PRO A 326 35.29 -7.87 -31.09
C PRO A 326 36.62 -8.21 -31.79
N GLU A 327 36.94 -7.52 -32.87
CA GLU A 327 38.21 -7.67 -33.59
C GLU A 327 39.42 -7.12 -32.86
N ASP A 328 39.23 -6.24 -31.86
CA ASP A 328 40.31 -5.61 -31.08
C ASP A 328 40.72 -6.40 -29.84
N TYR A 329 40.02 -7.48 -29.50
CA TYR A 329 40.30 -8.30 -28.31
C TYR A 329 40.44 -9.77 -28.65
N GLU A 330 41.59 -10.34 -28.29
CA GLU A 330 41.75 -11.80 -28.13
C GLU A 330 40.94 -12.28 -26.91
N ILE A 331 39.65 -12.50 -27.10
CA ILE A 331 38.77 -13.02 -26.05
C ILE A 331 38.98 -14.52 -26.00
N GLU A 332 39.68 -15.01 -24.98
CA GLU A 332 39.95 -16.45 -24.79
C GLU A 332 38.68 -17.30 -24.68
N SER A 333 37.58 -16.74 -24.15
CA SER A 333 36.26 -17.38 -24.19
C SER A 333 35.12 -16.38 -23.99
N TYR A 334 34.01 -16.60 -24.65
CA TYR A 334 32.74 -15.89 -24.46
C TYR A 334 32.29 -15.89 -23.00
N ARG A 335 32.41 -17.03 -22.31
CA ARG A 335 32.08 -17.20 -20.89
C ARG A 335 32.89 -16.27 -20.00
N SER A 336 34.17 -16.20 -20.18
CA SER A 336 35.06 -15.38 -19.35
C SER A 336 34.71 -13.88 -19.45
N TYR A 337 34.45 -13.43 -20.65
CA TYR A 337 34.09 -12.04 -20.95
C TYR A 337 32.75 -11.66 -20.35
N TYR A 338 31.70 -12.44 -20.67
CA TYR A 338 30.35 -12.19 -20.15
C TYR A 338 30.27 -12.34 -18.64
N LYS A 339 30.93 -13.31 -18.09
CA LYS A 339 30.97 -13.56 -16.65
C LYS A 339 31.44 -12.32 -15.89
N SER A 340 32.51 -11.68 -16.38
CA SER A 340 33.03 -10.47 -15.73
C SER A 340 32.02 -9.30 -15.76
N ASP A 341 31.32 -9.10 -16.86
CA ASP A 341 30.37 -8.02 -17.00
C ASP A 341 29.07 -8.28 -16.22
N ILE A 342 28.57 -9.51 -16.23
CA ILE A 342 27.42 -9.94 -15.42
C ILE A 342 27.74 -9.74 -13.94
N GLU A 343 28.91 -10.19 -13.49
CA GLU A 343 29.30 -10.08 -12.08
C GLU A 343 29.41 -8.60 -11.65
N LYS A 344 30.04 -7.75 -12.46
CA LYS A 344 30.14 -6.31 -12.18
C LYS A 344 28.77 -5.65 -12.10
N TYR A 345 27.88 -5.93 -13.05
CA TYR A 345 26.55 -5.38 -13.11
C TYR A 345 25.72 -5.83 -11.90
N ALA A 346 25.67 -7.13 -11.66
CA ALA A 346 24.89 -7.72 -10.56
C ALA A 346 25.38 -7.29 -9.17
N ILE A 347 26.73 -7.18 -8.98
CA ILE A 347 27.31 -6.69 -7.72
C ILE A 347 26.88 -5.26 -7.45
N VAL A 348 26.95 -4.38 -8.45
CA VAL A 348 26.56 -2.98 -8.27
C VAL A 348 25.07 -2.87 -7.91
N ASP A 349 24.19 -3.61 -8.56
CA ASP A 349 22.76 -3.57 -8.27
C ASP A 349 22.43 -4.03 -6.85
N CYS A 350 23.02 -5.11 -6.39
CA CYS A 350 22.83 -5.57 -5.02
C CYS A 350 23.43 -4.60 -3.99
N GLU A 351 24.60 -4.02 -4.24
CA GLU A 351 25.22 -3.05 -3.33
C GLU A 351 24.42 -1.76 -3.23
N LEU A 352 23.87 -1.25 -4.34
CA LEU A 352 22.98 -0.09 -4.35
C LEU A 352 21.70 -0.36 -3.55
N ALA A 353 21.08 -1.53 -3.72
CA ALA A 353 19.90 -1.92 -2.95
C ALA A 353 20.21 -1.97 -1.44
N GLY A 354 21.33 -2.56 -1.04
CA GLY A 354 21.78 -2.62 0.34
C GLY A 354 22.10 -1.25 0.95
N GLN A 355 22.78 -0.39 0.21
CA GLN A 355 23.11 0.97 0.67
C GLN A 355 21.85 1.82 0.83
N LEU A 356 20.91 1.74 -0.11
CA LEU A 356 19.62 2.42 -0.01
C LEU A 356 18.80 1.90 1.17
N ALA A 357 18.82 0.60 1.45
CA ALA A 357 18.15 0.02 2.60
C ALA A 357 18.75 0.54 3.92
N ARG A 358 20.07 0.55 4.05
CA ARG A 358 20.79 1.07 5.24
C ARG A 358 20.52 2.56 5.44
N LYS A 359 20.61 3.36 4.38
CA LYS A 359 20.30 4.80 4.44
C LYS A 359 18.86 5.02 4.88
N LYS A 360 17.90 4.33 4.26
CA LYS A 360 16.49 4.46 4.60
C LYS A 360 16.21 4.04 6.04
N ALA A 361 16.75 2.92 6.48
CA ALA A 361 16.62 2.49 7.87
C ALA A 361 17.17 3.53 8.85
N GLN A 362 18.33 4.13 8.55
CA GLN A 362 18.92 5.18 9.40
C GLN A 362 18.03 6.42 9.45
N GLU A 363 17.46 6.85 8.32
CA GLU A 363 16.51 7.98 8.29
C GLU A 363 15.29 7.77 9.21
N TYR A 364 14.74 6.54 9.23
CA TYR A 364 13.64 6.20 10.12
C TYR A 364 14.07 6.17 11.59
N ILE A 365 15.23 5.59 11.89
CA ILE A 365 15.80 5.52 13.24
C ILE A 365 16.09 6.92 13.78
N ASP A 366 16.71 7.78 12.98
CA ASP A 366 17.03 9.16 13.36
C ASP A 366 15.76 9.99 13.63
N ALA A 367 14.67 9.66 12.93
CA ALA A 367 13.34 10.21 13.17
C ALA A 367 12.59 9.55 14.36
N GLY A 368 13.23 8.67 15.14
CA GLY A 368 12.61 7.96 16.26
C GLY A 368 11.60 6.89 15.86
N VAL A 369 11.55 6.50 14.59
CA VAL A 369 10.64 5.48 14.05
C VAL A 369 11.41 4.19 13.78
N ARG A 370 10.95 3.09 14.34
CA ARG A 370 11.62 1.80 14.17
C ARG A 370 11.47 1.24 12.76
N PHE A 371 12.57 0.92 12.12
CA PHE A 371 12.57 0.27 10.81
C PHE A 371 12.52 -1.26 10.96
N VAL A 372 11.34 -1.77 11.31
CA VAL A 372 11.11 -3.20 11.51
C VAL A 372 9.88 -3.64 10.73
N ARG A 373 9.90 -4.88 10.25
CA ARG A 373 8.84 -5.41 9.38
C ARG A 373 8.60 -4.46 8.20
N ALA A 374 9.68 -4.11 7.54
CA ALA A 374 9.72 -3.09 6.50
C ALA A 374 9.09 -3.57 5.18
N TYR A 375 7.86 -4.13 5.24
CA TYR A 375 7.08 -4.51 4.05
C TYR A 375 6.73 -3.30 3.17
N SER A 376 6.54 -2.15 3.80
CA SER A 376 6.22 -0.90 3.15
C SER A 376 6.26 0.24 4.18
N PRO A 377 6.34 1.51 3.75
CA PRO A 377 6.24 2.65 4.67
C PRO A 377 4.98 2.58 5.56
N SER A 378 3.85 2.15 4.99
CA SER A 378 2.60 2.04 5.74
C SER A 378 2.64 0.94 6.81
N ASN A 379 3.45 -0.11 6.64
CA ASN A 379 3.61 -1.12 7.67
C ASN A 379 4.53 -0.67 8.81
N VAL A 380 5.56 0.10 8.49
CA VAL A 380 6.39 0.76 9.51
C VAL A 380 5.55 1.74 10.33
N ALA A 381 4.70 2.54 9.66
CA ALA A 381 3.73 3.43 10.30
C ALA A 381 2.75 2.66 11.22
N GLN A 382 2.23 1.53 10.76
CA GLN A 382 1.38 0.66 11.58
C GLN A 382 2.11 0.17 12.83
N THR A 383 3.36 -0.25 12.71
CA THR A 383 4.16 -0.71 13.85
C THR A 383 4.34 0.42 14.85
N TYR A 384 4.68 1.62 14.37
CA TYR A 384 4.80 2.81 15.21
C TYR A 384 3.51 3.13 15.98
N LEU A 385 2.34 3.09 15.31
CA LEU A 385 1.07 3.33 15.97
C LEU A 385 0.75 2.23 17.00
N LEU A 386 0.98 0.96 16.66
CA LEU A 386 0.73 -0.17 17.56
C LEU A 386 1.59 -0.13 18.83
N ASP A 387 2.79 0.45 18.76
CA ASP A 387 3.66 0.63 19.93
C ASP A 387 3.10 1.67 20.91
N THR A 388 2.31 2.62 20.40
CA THR A 388 1.69 3.69 21.18
C THR A 388 0.19 3.49 21.40
N TRP A 389 -0.37 2.37 20.89
CA TRP A 389 -1.79 2.07 20.91
C TRP A 389 -2.24 1.51 22.27
N GLU A 390 -3.04 2.27 22.96
CA GLU A 390 -3.53 1.94 24.32
C GLU A 390 -4.94 1.31 24.32
N HIS A 391 -5.53 1.07 23.15
CA HIS A 391 -6.92 0.61 23.05
C HIS A 391 -7.06 -0.85 22.60
N PRO A 392 -8.14 -1.55 22.98
CA PRO A 392 -8.42 -2.88 22.51
C PRO A 392 -8.57 -2.92 20.99
N GLN A 393 -8.24 -4.05 20.40
CA GLN A 393 -8.40 -4.24 18.96
C GLN A 393 -9.89 -4.38 18.62
N THR A 394 -10.28 -3.83 17.47
CA THR A 394 -11.65 -3.94 16.92
C THR A 394 -12.19 -5.36 16.92
N VAL A 395 -11.34 -6.35 16.65
CA VAL A 395 -11.66 -7.78 16.68
C VAL A 395 -12.31 -8.22 17.95
N ASN A 396 -11.67 -7.91 19.08
CA ASN A 396 -12.15 -8.39 20.39
C ASN A 396 -13.51 -7.78 20.73
N LEU A 397 -13.75 -6.55 20.28
CA LEU A 397 -15.03 -5.88 20.48
C LEU A 397 -16.13 -6.48 19.60
N MET A 398 -15.84 -6.82 18.34
CA MET A 398 -16.82 -7.43 17.44
C MET A 398 -17.22 -8.86 17.83
N GLU A 399 -16.35 -9.61 18.52
CA GLU A 399 -16.68 -10.94 19.02
C GLU A 399 -17.64 -10.91 20.20
N THR A 400 -17.65 -9.83 20.97
CA THR A 400 -18.37 -9.73 22.26
C THR A 400 -19.56 -8.77 22.25
N ASP A 401 -19.68 -7.91 21.24
CA ASP A 401 -20.62 -6.80 21.21
C ASP A 401 -21.35 -6.71 19.86
N THR A 402 -22.67 -6.93 19.87
CA THR A 402 -23.51 -6.92 18.67
C THR A 402 -23.72 -5.51 18.14
N SER A 403 -23.78 -4.49 18.98
CA SER A 403 -23.91 -3.09 18.55
C SER A 403 -22.61 -2.58 17.94
N PHE A 404 -21.46 -3.03 18.44
CA PHE A 404 -20.17 -2.74 17.82
C PHE A 404 -20.06 -3.38 16.42
N LYS A 405 -20.55 -4.61 16.27
CA LYS A 405 -20.63 -5.27 14.95
C LYS A 405 -21.52 -4.49 13.99
N GLU A 406 -22.64 -3.96 14.48
CA GLU A 406 -23.55 -3.14 13.68
C GLU A 406 -22.92 -1.80 13.26
N LEU A 407 -22.22 -1.14 14.19
CA LEU A 407 -21.44 0.07 13.87
C LEU A 407 -20.42 -0.18 12.75
N MET A 408 -19.74 -1.33 12.76
CA MET A 408 -18.80 -1.71 11.69
C MET A 408 -19.52 -2.01 10.37
N ARG A 409 -20.73 -2.66 10.43
CA ARG A 409 -21.55 -2.96 9.24
C ARG A 409 -21.96 -1.65 8.55
N MET A 410 -22.59 -0.74 9.29
CA MET A 410 -23.02 0.53 8.74
C MET A 410 -21.83 1.41 8.31
N GLY A 411 -20.71 1.37 9.04
CA GLY A 411 -19.46 1.99 8.63
C GLY A 411 -18.94 1.44 7.30
N GLN A 412 -19.06 0.14 7.05
CA GLN A 412 -18.68 -0.49 5.77
C GLN A 412 -19.58 -0.02 4.62
N GLU A 413 -20.87 0.15 4.86
CA GLU A 413 -21.83 0.67 3.88
C GLU A 413 -21.59 2.16 3.58
N ALA A 414 -21.31 2.96 4.63
CA ALA A 414 -21.01 4.38 4.50
C ALA A 414 -19.63 4.65 3.86
N TYR A 415 -18.73 3.66 3.91
CA TYR A 415 -17.38 3.86 3.42
C TYR A 415 -17.33 4.04 1.90
N ASN A 416 -16.85 5.21 1.49
CA ASN A 416 -16.34 5.51 0.14
C ASN A 416 -15.03 6.28 0.30
N GLY A 417 -14.18 6.22 -0.72
CA GLY A 417 -12.93 6.98 -0.77
C GLY A 417 -13.13 8.50 -0.86
N GLY A 418 -12.07 9.21 -1.16
CA GLY A 418 -12.11 10.64 -1.42
C GLY A 418 -12.93 11.00 -2.66
N ASN A 419 -13.46 12.22 -2.69
CA ASN A 419 -14.12 12.73 -3.87
C ASN A 419 -13.09 13.10 -4.94
N PHE A 420 -13.31 12.60 -6.16
CA PHE A 420 -12.56 12.99 -7.35
C PHE A 420 -13.56 13.26 -8.45
N ASP A 421 -13.80 14.53 -8.74
CA ASP A 421 -14.80 14.91 -9.71
C ASP A 421 -14.46 16.25 -10.37
N VAL A 422 -14.96 16.48 -11.57
CA VAL A 422 -14.82 17.73 -12.31
C VAL A 422 -16.17 18.20 -12.84
N GLN A 423 -16.43 19.49 -12.75
CA GLN A 423 -17.66 20.11 -13.28
C GLN A 423 -17.57 20.38 -14.78
N ALA A 424 -16.38 20.75 -15.25
CA ALA A 424 -16.15 21.07 -16.64
C ALA A 424 -14.69 20.77 -17.03
N ILE A 425 -14.46 20.51 -18.30
CA ILE A 425 -13.15 20.38 -18.93
C ILE A 425 -12.89 21.57 -19.86
N GLY A 426 -11.63 21.90 -20.10
CA GLY A 426 -11.18 23.03 -20.88
C GLY A 426 -10.18 23.90 -20.15
N PHE A 427 -9.94 25.08 -20.69
CA PHE A 427 -9.06 26.08 -20.13
C PHE A 427 -9.80 27.05 -19.21
N PHE A 428 -9.25 27.31 -18.05
CA PHE A 428 -9.79 28.20 -17.04
C PHE A 428 -8.72 29.21 -16.62
N PRO A 429 -8.89 30.49 -16.93
CA PRO A 429 -7.96 31.52 -16.50
C PRO A 429 -8.15 31.87 -15.02
N ASP A 430 -7.07 32.37 -14.40
CA ASP A 430 -7.02 32.88 -13.03
C ASP A 430 -7.70 31.97 -11.99
N CYS A 431 -7.19 30.79 -11.88
CA CYS A 431 -7.66 29.78 -10.93
C CYS A 431 -6.79 29.74 -9.67
N VAL A 432 -7.39 29.22 -8.60
CA VAL A 432 -6.71 28.89 -7.35
C VAL A 432 -7.12 27.51 -6.90
N GLN A 433 -6.13 26.70 -6.51
CA GLN A 433 -6.33 25.44 -5.81
C GLN A 433 -6.17 25.67 -4.32
N VAL A 434 -7.15 25.28 -3.53
CA VAL A 434 -7.08 25.28 -2.08
C VAL A 434 -7.17 23.85 -1.57
N ASP A 435 -6.25 23.50 -0.67
CA ASP A 435 -6.11 22.15 -0.13
C ASP A 435 -6.26 22.15 1.40
N LEU A 436 -6.81 21.07 1.93
CA LEU A 436 -6.89 20.83 3.36
C LEU A 436 -5.56 20.27 3.88
N VAL A 437 -4.90 20.98 4.78
CA VAL A 437 -3.66 20.55 5.41
C VAL A 437 -3.87 19.22 6.14
N SER A 438 -3.35 18.13 5.58
CA SER A 438 -3.43 16.79 6.17
C SER A 438 -4.86 16.38 6.55
N ALA A 439 -5.82 16.54 5.63
CA ALA A 439 -7.27 16.39 5.84
C ALA A 439 -7.67 15.16 6.65
N TYR A 440 -7.21 13.96 6.22
CA TYR A 440 -7.54 12.70 6.89
C TYR A 440 -6.98 12.63 8.31
N ILE A 441 -5.80 13.16 8.52
CA ILE A 441 -5.12 13.17 9.81
C ILE A 441 -5.81 14.11 10.79
N TYR A 442 -6.28 15.24 10.30
CA TYR A 442 -7.04 16.18 11.12
C TYR A 442 -8.30 15.52 11.70
N ILE A 443 -9.04 14.79 10.89
CA ILE A 443 -10.24 14.08 11.35
C ILE A 443 -9.84 12.92 12.26
N GLN A 444 -8.83 12.12 11.87
CA GLN A 444 -8.34 11.02 12.68
C GLN A 444 -7.85 11.47 14.07
N TYR A 445 -7.27 12.65 14.17
CA TYR A 445 -6.83 13.26 15.42
C TYR A 445 -7.99 13.48 16.41
N HIS A 446 -9.20 13.73 15.89
CA HIS A 446 -10.40 14.03 16.68
C HIS A 446 -11.32 12.81 16.90
N LEU A 447 -10.99 11.65 16.34
CA LEU A 447 -11.82 10.46 16.52
C LEU A 447 -11.81 10.00 17.99
N PRO A 448 -13.00 9.81 18.62
CA PRO A 448 -13.09 9.30 19.97
C PRO A 448 -12.78 7.80 20.04
N ALA A 449 -12.31 7.32 21.17
CA ALA A 449 -12.22 5.90 21.45
C ALA A 449 -13.62 5.28 21.49
N LEU A 450 -13.84 4.27 20.65
CA LEU A 450 -15.07 3.48 20.66
C LEU A 450 -15.05 2.55 21.86
N MET A 451 -16.06 2.62 22.68
CA MET A 451 -16.26 1.77 23.85
C MET A 451 -17.37 0.74 23.56
N SER A 452 -17.40 -0.33 24.32
CA SER A 452 -18.33 -1.43 24.09
C SER A 452 -19.30 -1.58 25.24
N THR A 453 -20.41 -0.89 25.17
CA THR A 453 -21.62 -1.23 25.94
C THR A 453 -22.77 -1.34 24.94
N ASP A 454 -23.41 -2.49 24.90
CA ASP A 454 -24.50 -2.78 23.94
C ASP A 454 -25.81 -2.17 24.44
N VAL A 455 -26.36 -1.21 23.71
CA VAL A 455 -27.70 -0.67 23.99
C VAL A 455 -28.53 -0.74 22.71
N THR A 456 -29.47 -1.68 22.68
CA THR A 456 -30.45 -1.74 21.60
C THR A 456 -31.70 -0.99 22.01
N MET A 457 -32.08 0.03 21.25
CA MET A 457 -33.32 0.78 21.47
C MET A 457 -34.50 0.03 20.85
N LYS A 458 -35.47 -0.32 21.69
CA LYS A 458 -36.78 -0.83 21.25
C LYS A 458 -37.85 0.14 21.70
N GLY A 459 -38.45 0.87 20.73
CA GLY A 459 -39.55 1.79 21.03
C GLY A 459 -39.09 3.13 21.63
N LYS A 460 -40.05 4.04 21.92
CA LYS A 460 -39.83 5.43 22.41
C LYS A 460 -39.45 5.54 23.90
N LYS A 461 -38.70 4.60 24.48
CA LYS A 461 -38.29 4.71 25.89
C LYS A 461 -37.05 5.59 26.01
N LYS A 462 -37.19 6.76 26.67
CA LYS A 462 -36.04 7.60 27.07
C LYS A 462 -35.16 6.83 28.07
N ILE A 463 -33.91 6.64 27.77
CA ILE A 463 -32.91 6.08 28.69
C ILE A 463 -32.21 7.26 29.40
N SER A 464 -31.89 7.09 30.70
CA SER A 464 -31.17 8.13 31.44
C SER A 464 -29.76 8.37 30.82
N LYS A 465 -29.32 9.62 30.77
CA LYS A 465 -28.00 10.06 30.23
C LYS A 465 -26.84 9.23 30.82
N GLU A 466 -26.89 8.85 32.08
CA GLU A 466 -25.84 8.11 32.77
C GLU A 466 -25.65 6.67 32.27
N LYS A 467 -26.70 6.05 31.67
CA LYS A 467 -26.64 4.65 31.17
C LYS A 467 -26.17 4.57 29.71
N ILE A 468 -26.09 5.68 28.98
CA ILE A 468 -25.75 5.72 27.57
C ILE A 468 -24.35 6.28 27.28
N GLU A 469 -23.67 6.83 28.30
CA GLU A 469 -22.29 7.32 28.11
C GLU A 469 -21.35 6.19 27.71
N GLY A 470 -20.67 6.36 26.57
CA GLY A 470 -19.75 5.36 26.00
C GLY A 470 -20.44 4.20 25.31
N ALA A 471 -21.78 4.20 25.17
CA ALA A 471 -22.52 3.15 24.52
C ALA A 471 -22.57 3.31 23.00
N ILE A 472 -22.74 2.18 22.30
CA ILE A 472 -23.15 2.15 20.90
C ILE A 472 -24.65 1.91 20.87
N ILE A 473 -25.39 2.85 20.30
CA ILE A 473 -26.84 2.87 20.26
C ILE A 473 -27.28 2.69 18.82
N LYS A 474 -28.24 1.79 18.58
CA LYS A 474 -28.79 1.50 17.26
C LYS A 474 -30.31 1.54 17.26
N GLY A 475 -30.88 1.86 16.12
CA GLY A 475 -32.33 1.89 15.88
C GLY A 475 -32.66 1.85 14.39
N ASP A 476 -33.92 2.08 14.10
CA ASP A 476 -34.49 2.03 12.77
C ASP A 476 -35.30 3.31 12.46
N GLU A 477 -36.03 3.31 11.37
CA GLU A 477 -36.86 4.42 10.90
C GLU A 477 -37.90 4.88 11.94
N SER A 478 -38.42 3.94 12.78
CA SER A 478 -39.47 4.24 13.76
C SER A 478 -39.01 5.12 14.93
N ASN A 479 -37.69 5.26 15.10
CA ASN A 479 -37.07 6.02 16.16
C ASN A 479 -35.92 6.92 15.70
N SER A 480 -35.92 7.31 14.44
CA SER A 480 -34.89 8.19 13.85
C SER A 480 -34.75 9.55 14.56
N GLU A 481 -35.78 10.00 15.25
CA GLU A 481 -35.72 11.21 16.10
C GLU A 481 -34.58 11.17 17.11
N LEU A 482 -34.26 9.99 17.68
CA LEU A 482 -33.16 9.83 18.63
C LEU A 482 -31.79 10.08 17.99
N PHE A 483 -31.61 9.65 16.75
CA PHE A 483 -30.40 9.93 16.01
C PHE A 483 -30.27 11.43 15.68
N LEU A 484 -31.38 12.08 15.33
CA LEU A 484 -31.40 13.52 15.03
C LEU A 484 -31.15 14.37 16.29
N GLU A 485 -31.75 13.99 17.44
CA GLU A 485 -31.45 14.63 18.74
C GLU A 485 -29.95 14.49 19.10
N TRP A 486 -29.38 13.29 18.92
CA TRP A 486 -27.94 13.09 19.10
C TRP A 486 -27.10 13.95 18.16
N MET A 487 -27.54 14.12 16.91
CA MET A 487 -26.84 14.96 15.93
C MET A 487 -26.76 16.43 16.31
N GLU A 488 -27.74 16.96 17.03
CA GLU A 488 -27.74 18.36 17.52
C GLU A 488 -26.72 18.57 18.66
N GLU A 489 -26.52 17.55 19.49
CA GLU A 489 -25.64 17.62 20.66
C GLU A 489 -24.19 17.17 20.38
N ARG A 490 -23.95 16.38 19.32
CA ARG A 490 -22.64 15.76 19.04
C ARG A 490 -21.58 16.79 18.62
N LYS A 491 -20.33 16.44 18.83
CA LYS A 491 -19.19 17.17 18.25
C LYS A 491 -18.99 16.78 16.80
N PRO A 492 -18.38 17.64 15.98
CA PRO A 492 -17.88 17.24 14.66
C PRO A 492 -17.00 15.98 14.78
N TYR A 493 -17.10 15.08 13.79
CA TYR A 493 -16.34 13.83 13.70
C TYR A 493 -16.72 12.74 14.73
N SER A 494 -17.80 12.93 15.51
CA SER A 494 -18.39 11.85 16.28
C SER A 494 -18.86 10.72 15.37
N VAL A 495 -18.75 9.48 15.84
CA VAL A 495 -19.00 8.28 15.02
C VAL A 495 -20.47 7.92 15.03
N GLY A 496 -21.12 8.09 13.89
CA GLY A 496 -22.52 7.73 13.67
C GLY A 496 -22.85 7.60 12.21
N PHE A 497 -23.76 6.69 11.89
CA PHE A 497 -24.20 6.35 10.54
C PHE A 497 -25.70 6.23 10.49
N ILE A 498 -26.26 6.64 9.37
CA ILE A 498 -27.70 6.54 9.11
C ILE A 498 -27.95 6.24 7.62
N GLU A 499 -28.88 5.35 7.37
CA GLU A 499 -29.40 5.12 6.03
C GLU A 499 -30.35 6.25 5.65
N VAL A 500 -30.15 6.83 4.47
CA VAL A 500 -30.99 7.92 3.95
C VAL A 500 -31.36 7.67 2.50
N LYS A 501 -32.57 8.11 2.17
CA LYS A 501 -32.98 8.33 0.80
C LYS A 501 -33.25 9.82 0.63
N MET A 502 -32.47 10.48 -0.25
CA MET A 502 -32.54 11.92 -0.45
C MET A 502 -32.73 12.27 -1.92
N GLU A 503 -33.52 13.28 -2.17
CA GLU A 503 -33.67 13.89 -3.49
C GLU A 503 -33.27 15.36 -3.40
N PHE A 504 -32.28 15.77 -4.21
CA PHE A 504 -31.86 17.17 -4.31
C PHE A 504 -32.53 17.92 -5.43
N PRO A 505 -32.57 19.28 -5.39
CA PRO A 505 -33.12 20.10 -6.49
C PRO A 505 -32.44 19.80 -7.82
N LYS A 506 -33.21 19.86 -8.90
CA LYS A 506 -32.68 19.72 -10.26
C LYS A 506 -31.81 20.91 -10.66
N GLY A 507 -30.86 20.66 -11.54
CA GLY A 507 -30.05 21.72 -12.15
C GLY A 507 -28.85 22.20 -11.33
N LEU A 508 -28.55 21.56 -10.18
CA LEU A 508 -27.31 21.84 -9.46
C LEU A 508 -26.10 21.28 -10.22
N ASN A 509 -25.02 22.02 -10.21
CA ASN A 509 -23.76 21.57 -10.82
C ASN A 509 -23.06 20.49 -10.00
N TRP A 510 -23.37 20.40 -8.71
CA TRP A 510 -22.78 19.47 -7.75
C TRP A 510 -23.85 18.87 -6.84
N TYR A 511 -23.62 17.66 -6.36
CA TYR A 511 -24.38 17.04 -5.28
C TYR A 511 -23.43 16.57 -4.18
N PRO A 512 -23.83 16.63 -2.89
CA PRO A 512 -22.89 16.49 -1.78
C PRO A 512 -22.53 15.05 -1.43
N ILE A 513 -23.31 14.06 -1.86
CA ILE A 513 -23.18 12.67 -1.43
C ILE A 513 -22.74 11.78 -2.59
N LEU A 514 -21.69 10.97 -2.34
CA LEU A 514 -21.24 9.94 -3.27
C LEU A 514 -22.02 8.65 -3.04
N GLU A 515 -22.45 8.01 -4.12
CA GLU A 515 -23.05 6.68 -4.13
C GLU A 515 -22.31 5.76 -5.09
N GLU A 516 -22.09 4.51 -4.69
CA GLU A 516 -21.42 3.50 -5.51
C GLU A 516 -22.34 2.33 -5.80
N VAL A 517 -22.50 2.02 -7.08
CA VAL A 517 -23.26 0.85 -7.56
C VAL A 517 -22.37 0.05 -8.50
N LYS A 518 -22.06 -1.19 -8.13
CA LYS A 518 -21.23 -2.13 -8.92
C LYS A 518 -19.94 -1.49 -9.46
N GLY A 519 -19.24 -0.77 -8.60
CA GLY A 519 -17.98 -0.12 -8.94
C GLY A 519 -18.12 1.21 -9.71
N CYS A 520 -19.34 1.67 -9.96
CA CYS A 520 -19.63 2.99 -10.51
C CYS A 520 -19.88 3.97 -9.36
N LEU A 521 -18.90 4.80 -9.05
CA LEU A 521 -18.95 5.80 -7.99
C LEU A 521 -19.30 7.16 -8.58
N THR A 522 -20.43 7.75 -8.18
CA THR A 522 -20.93 9.05 -8.66
C THR A 522 -21.53 9.88 -7.53
N ALA A 523 -21.77 11.18 -7.78
CA ALA A 523 -22.54 12.05 -6.90
C ALA A 523 -23.88 12.38 -7.58
N PRO A 524 -24.91 11.54 -7.43
CA PRO A 524 -26.17 11.71 -8.16
C PRO A 524 -27.15 12.66 -7.44
N ARG A 525 -28.19 13.07 -8.16
CA ARG A 525 -29.27 13.91 -7.62
C ARG A 525 -30.13 13.14 -6.61
N ILE A 526 -30.42 11.88 -6.87
CA ILE A 526 -31.19 11.00 -6.00
C ILE A 526 -30.24 9.96 -5.42
N VAL A 527 -30.19 9.89 -4.09
CA VAL A 527 -29.27 9.05 -3.32
C VAL A 527 -30.04 8.11 -2.43
N HIS A 528 -29.64 6.84 -2.35
CA HIS A 528 -30.15 5.89 -1.37
C HIS A 528 -29.01 5.06 -0.79
N ARG A 529 -28.49 5.45 0.39
CA ARG A 529 -27.38 4.77 1.03
C ARG A 529 -27.20 5.14 2.50
N THR A 530 -26.37 4.36 3.19
CA THR A 530 -25.84 4.73 4.51
C THR A 530 -24.77 5.80 4.37
N ILE A 531 -24.86 6.87 5.17
CA ILE A 531 -23.92 8.01 5.22
C ILE A 531 -23.44 8.27 6.63
N THR A 532 -22.35 9.03 6.76
CA THR A 532 -21.86 9.51 8.07
C THR A 532 -22.71 10.68 8.57
N ALA A 533 -22.71 10.89 9.89
CA ALA A 533 -23.41 12.01 10.51
C ALA A 533 -22.93 13.38 9.95
N ASP A 534 -21.63 13.54 9.65
CA ASP A 534 -21.13 14.79 9.06
C ASP A 534 -21.62 15.00 7.62
N GLU A 535 -21.73 13.93 6.82
CA GLU A 535 -22.33 14.01 5.48
C GLU A 535 -23.80 14.40 5.57
N LEU A 536 -24.55 13.87 6.54
CA LEU A 536 -25.96 14.25 6.74
C LEU A 536 -26.10 15.73 7.07
N VAL A 537 -25.28 16.22 8.04
CA VAL A 537 -25.31 17.65 8.42
C VAL A 537 -25.07 18.57 7.22
N GLU A 538 -24.09 18.24 6.40
CA GLU A 538 -23.81 19.05 5.21
C GLU A 538 -24.92 18.90 4.15
N ALA A 539 -25.36 17.66 3.88
CA ALA A 539 -26.38 17.39 2.86
C ALA A 539 -27.70 18.13 3.12
N LEU A 540 -28.13 18.23 4.38
CA LEU A 540 -29.34 18.98 4.76
C LEU A 540 -29.23 20.47 4.43
N LYS A 541 -28.03 21.06 4.45
CA LYS A 541 -27.77 22.46 4.05
C LYS A 541 -27.83 22.70 2.53
N TRP A 542 -27.90 21.62 1.74
CA TRP A 542 -28.11 21.69 0.29
C TRP A 542 -29.61 21.72 -0.08
N ASN A 543 -30.50 21.84 0.91
CA ASN A 543 -31.94 21.94 0.78
C ASN A 543 -32.55 20.80 -0.07
N PRO A 544 -32.39 19.53 0.34
CA PRO A 544 -33.02 18.42 -0.36
C PRO A 544 -34.55 18.59 -0.43
N ILE A 545 -35.15 18.14 -1.51
CA ILE A 545 -36.63 18.20 -1.75
C ILE A 545 -37.32 17.19 -0.83
N SER A 546 -36.69 16.03 -0.61
CA SER A 546 -37.20 14.99 0.29
C SER A 546 -36.04 14.30 1.01
N VAL A 547 -36.31 13.84 2.22
CA VAL A 547 -35.41 13.03 3.04
C VAL A 547 -36.24 11.97 3.74
N GLU A 548 -35.87 10.70 3.54
CA GLU A 548 -36.39 9.54 4.26
C GLU A 548 -35.22 8.95 5.04
N TYR A 549 -35.48 8.53 6.29
CA TYR A 549 -34.47 7.93 7.17
C TYR A 549 -34.75 6.43 7.35
N GLY A 550 -33.71 5.60 7.35
CA GLY A 550 -33.76 4.17 7.62
C GLY A 550 -33.08 3.77 8.92
N GLU A 551 -32.31 2.66 8.88
CA GLU A 551 -31.51 2.19 10.02
C GLU A 551 -30.44 3.19 10.39
N TRP A 552 -30.10 3.23 11.68
CA TRP A 552 -29.07 4.11 12.19
C TRP A 552 -28.30 3.48 13.36
N VAL A 553 -27.07 3.95 13.56
CA VAL A 553 -26.23 3.60 14.72
C VAL A 553 -25.29 4.77 15.04
N PHE A 554 -25.07 5.03 16.30
CA PHE A 554 -24.07 6.01 16.73
C PHE A 554 -23.37 5.59 18.04
N HIS A 555 -22.20 6.15 18.26
CA HIS A 555 -21.47 6.03 19.52
C HIS A 555 -21.73 7.29 20.35
N GLN A 556 -22.33 7.10 21.53
CA GLN A 556 -22.50 8.19 22.51
C GLN A 556 -21.17 8.43 23.21
N GLU A 557 -20.53 9.53 22.93
CA GLU A 557 -19.27 9.85 23.60
C GLU A 557 -19.48 10.03 25.11
N PRO A 558 -18.55 9.54 25.96
CA PRO A 558 -18.57 9.84 27.38
C PRO A 558 -18.25 11.32 27.61
N SER A 559 -18.58 11.84 28.79
CA SER A 559 -18.32 13.21 29.20
C SER A 559 -16.82 13.59 29.08
N THR A 560 -15.93 12.60 29.27
CA THR A 560 -14.48 12.72 29.09
C THR A 560 -13.97 11.73 28.05
N PRO A 561 -14.12 12.03 26.75
CA PRO A 561 -13.72 11.09 25.68
C PRO A 561 -12.20 10.95 25.59
N LYS A 562 -11.75 9.72 25.33
CA LYS A 562 -10.36 9.44 24.98
C LYS A 562 -10.19 9.51 23.46
N TYR A 563 -9.07 10.04 23.02
CA TYR A 563 -8.73 10.20 21.60
C TYR A 563 -7.50 9.35 21.27
N PRO A 564 -7.69 8.12 20.73
CA PRO A 564 -6.63 7.12 20.63
C PRO A 564 -5.46 7.53 19.72
N PHE A 565 -5.73 8.38 18.74
CA PHE A 565 -4.71 8.82 17.78
C PHE A 565 -3.99 10.11 18.18
N LYS A 566 -4.57 10.89 19.11
CA LYS A 566 -4.17 12.26 19.35
C LYS A 566 -2.70 12.41 19.72
N LYS A 567 -2.20 11.61 20.66
CA LYS A 567 -0.81 11.67 21.13
C LYS A 567 0.19 11.35 20.00
N THR A 568 -0.05 10.25 19.30
CA THR A 568 0.83 9.78 18.21
C THR A 568 0.84 10.75 17.04
N LEU A 569 -0.34 11.23 16.63
CA LEU A 569 -0.45 12.17 15.50
C LEU A 569 0.15 13.54 15.83
N SER A 570 -0.01 14.03 17.07
CA SER A 570 0.68 15.26 17.49
C SER A 570 2.19 15.15 17.39
N ALA A 571 2.77 14.05 17.86
CA ALA A 571 4.21 13.83 17.79
C ALA A 571 4.72 13.77 16.36
N LEU A 572 4.03 13.01 15.49
CA LEU A 572 4.39 12.90 14.08
C LEU A 572 4.19 14.22 13.31
N PHE A 573 3.11 14.94 13.60
CA PHE A 573 2.85 16.22 12.96
C PHE A 573 3.90 17.24 13.35
N LYS A 574 4.23 17.34 14.63
CA LYS A 574 5.32 18.19 15.12
C LYS A 574 6.65 17.83 14.44
N MET A 575 7.01 16.54 14.36
CA MET A 575 8.20 16.10 13.64
C MET A 575 8.22 16.57 12.18
N LYS A 576 7.06 16.53 11.49
CA LYS A 576 6.93 17.04 10.12
C LYS A 576 7.14 18.55 10.05
N GLN A 577 6.63 19.31 11.01
CA GLN A 577 6.74 20.78 11.06
C GLN A 577 8.16 21.24 11.39
N ASP A 578 8.80 20.59 12.36
CA ASP A 578 10.15 20.94 12.81
C ASP A 578 11.22 20.56 11.78
N ALA A 579 10.91 19.68 10.83
CA ALA A 579 11.84 19.23 9.82
C ALA A 579 11.82 20.12 8.56
N GLU A 580 12.99 20.42 8.01
CA GLU A 580 13.12 21.10 6.74
C GLU A 580 12.34 20.37 5.62
N LYS A 581 11.55 21.11 4.84
CA LYS A 581 10.74 20.56 3.74
C LYS A 581 11.63 19.82 2.73
N GLY A 582 11.33 18.54 2.53
CA GLY A 582 12.12 17.67 1.64
C GLY A 582 13.25 16.89 2.31
N SER A 583 13.59 17.18 3.57
CA SER A 583 14.56 16.41 4.35
C SER A 583 14.09 14.96 4.59
N ALA A 584 15.01 14.10 5.05
CA ALA A 584 14.69 12.72 5.40
C ALA A 584 13.65 12.66 6.55
N ALA A 585 13.83 13.44 7.60
CA ALA A 585 12.88 13.51 8.72
C ALA A 585 11.49 13.95 8.27
N TYR A 586 11.38 14.98 7.43
CA TYR A 586 10.12 15.41 6.85
C TYR A 586 9.44 14.29 6.05
N LYS A 587 10.19 13.60 5.16
CA LYS A 587 9.67 12.51 4.34
C LYS A 587 9.19 11.35 5.19
N VAL A 588 9.95 10.96 6.22
CA VAL A 588 9.56 9.89 7.15
C VAL A 588 8.27 10.25 7.88
N ALA A 589 8.21 11.42 8.49
CA ALA A 589 7.02 11.89 9.21
C ALA A 589 5.80 11.96 8.28
N LYS A 590 5.94 12.62 7.11
CA LYS A 590 4.87 12.72 6.11
C LYS A 590 4.38 11.36 5.65
N THR A 591 5.28 10.44 5.31
CA THR A 591 4.92 9.11 4.82
C THR A 591 4.24 8.29 5.91
N THR A 592 4.74 8.36 7.15
CA THR A 592 4.16 7.67 8.30
C THR A 592 2.74 8.16 8.55
N ILE A 593 2.54 9.45 8.63
CA ILE A 593 1.24 10.09 8.82
C ILE A 593 0.25 9.67 7.72
N CYS A 594 0.61 9.89 6.46
CA CYS A 594 -0.29 9.60 5.32
C CYS A 594 -0.65 8.12 5.18
N SER A 595 0.19 7.24 5.72
CA SER A 595 -0.03 5.79 5.62
C SER A 595 -0.99 5.25 6.68
N LEU A 596 -1.22 5.95 7.78
CA LEU A 596 -2.01 5.44 8.92
C LEU A 596 -3.47 5.24 8.57
N TYR A 597 -4.07 6.18 7.84
CA TYR A 597 -5.46 6.08 7.42
C TYR A 597 -5.75 4.78 6.64
N GLY A 598 -4.91 4.44 5.66
CA GLY A 598 -5.11 3.25 4.84
C GLY A 598 -5.11 1.93 5.62
N LYS A 599 -4.50 1.92 6.82
CA LYS A 599 -4.47 0.74 7.69
C LYS A 599 -5.81 0.47 8.38
N LEU A 600 -6.67 1.47 8.50
CA LEU A 600 -8.00 1.31 9.09
C LEU A 600 -8.96 0.52 8.17
N LYS A 601 -8.65 0.43 6.88
CA LYS A 601 -9.44 -0.33 5.90
C LYS A 601 -8.66 -1.46 5.24
N GLN A 602 -7.45 -1.75 5.74
CA GLN A 602 -6.60 -2.77 5.13
C GLN A 602 -7.18 -4.16 5.33
N ASP A 603 -7.37 -4.87 4.23
CA ASP A 603 -7.49 -6.31 4.17
C ASP A 603 -6.32 -6.91 3.36
N VAL A 604 -5.90 -8.10 3.70
CA VAL A 604 -4.87 -8.86 2.99
C VAL A 604 -5.32 -10.32 3.00
N ASP A 605 -5.52 -10.89 1.82
CA ASP A 605 -5.88 -12.30 1.64
C ASP A 605 -7.11 -12.73 2.48
N ASN A 606 -8.16 -11.90 2.47
CA ASN A 606 -9.35 -12.06 3.29
C ASN A 606 -9.12 -12.01 4.81
N GLU A 607 -8.03 -11.43 5.25
CA GLU A 607 -7.79 -11.12 6.65
C GLU A 607 -7.82 -9.61 6.90
N MET A 608 -8.55 -9.20 7.92
CA MET A 608 -8.57 -7.80 8.36
C MET A 608 -7.25 -7.44 9.03
N GLY A 609 -6.67 -6.29 8.63
CA GLY A 609 -5.44 -5.77 9.20
C GLY A 609 -5.56 -5.49 10.70
N LYS A 610 -4.41 -5.40 11.39
CA LYS A 610 -4.36 -5.22 12.86
C LYS A 610 -4.99 -3.93 13.38
N LEU A 611 -5.06 -2.91 12.54
CA LEU A 611 -5.68 -1.61 12.83
C LEU A 611 -7.05 -1.46 12.16
N TRP A 612 -7.57 -2.53 11.57
CA TRP A 612 -8.83 -2.46 10.85
C TRP A 612 -9.95 -1.92 11.73
N ASN A 613 -10.56 -0.84 11.28
CA ASN A 613 -11.73 -0.22 11.86
C ASN A 613 -12.42 0.63 10.78
N VAL A 614 -13.36 0.02 10.10
CA VAL A 614 -14.01 0.66 8.96
C VAL A 614 -14.91 1.82 9.37
N ALA A 615 -15.44 1.83 10.59
CA ALA A 615 -16.22 2.96 11.09
C ALA A 615 -15.35 4.24 11.14
N TYR A 616 -14.14 4.14 11.68
CA TYR A 616 -13.20 5.26 11.63
C TYR A 616 -12.85 5.67 10.18
N ALA A 617 -12.58 4.69 9.31
CA ALA A 617 -12.26 4.99 7.91
C ALA A 617 -13.41 5.70 7.20
N ALA A 618 -14.66 5.30 7.47
CA ALA A 618 -15.85 5.93 6.90
C ALA A 618 -16.01 7.38 7.38
N VAL A 619 -15.86 7.63 8.69
CA VAL A 619 -15.93 9.00 9.24
C VAL A 619 -14.83 9.87 8.67
N ILE A 620 -13.57 9.40 8.57
CA ILE A 620 -12.47 10.16 7.99
C ILE A 620 -12.79 10.60 6.56
N CYS A 621 -13.21 9.68 5.72
CA CYS A 621 -13.54 10.00 4.32
C CYS A 621 -14.81 10.84 4.19
N GLY A 622 -15.88 10.48 4.91
CA GLY A 622 -17.16 11.17 4.88
C GLY A 622 -17.03 12.62 5.35
N SER A 623 -16.34 12.84 6.46
CA SER A 623 -16.13 14.18 6.99
C SER A 623 -15.21 15.02 6.09
N THR A 624 -14.22 14.40 5.43
CA THR A 624 -13.41 15.13 4.43
C THR A 624 -14.29 15.55 3.24
N ARG A 625 -15.12 14.65 2.71
CA ARG A 625 -16.08 14.99 1.63
C ARG A 625 -17.04 16.09 2.05
N SER A 626 -17.54 16.05 3.29
CA SER A 626 -18.41 17.10 3.83
C SER A 626 -17.71 18.46 3.86
N ARG A 627 -16.43 18.52 4.19
CA ARG A 627 -15.66 19.77 4.15
C ARG A 627 -15.48 20.31 2.74
N LEU A 628 -15.23 19.43 1.74
CA LEU A 628 -15.19 19.81 0.33
C LEU A 628 -16.56 20.32 -0.15
N ALA A 629 -17.64 19.64 0.23
CA ALA A 629 -18.99 20.07 -0.08
C ALA A 629 -19.33 21.42 0.58
N THR A 630 -18.87 21.66 1.81
CA THR A 630 -19.06 22.92 2.54
C THR A 630 -18.43 24.11 1.82
N ILE A 631 -17.14 24.03 1.45
CA ILE A 631 -16.48 25.15 0.76
C ILE A 631 -17.12 25.39 -0.59
N ASN A 632 -17.51 24.35 -1.30
CA ASN A 632 -18.19 24.49 -2.59
C ASN A 632 -19.58 25.17 -2.45
N ARG A 633 -20.39 24.74 -1.48
CA ARG A 633 -21.69 25.36 -1.22
C ARG A 633 -21.57 26.83 -0.83
N LEU A 634 -20.63 27.17 0.06
CA LEU A 634 -20.40 28.54 0.50
C LEU A 634 -19.92 29.46 -0.63
N ASN A 635 -19.36 28.89 -1.69
CA ASN A 635 -18.92 29.60 -2.88
C ASN A 635 -19.87 29.36 -4.09
N GLY A 636 -21.15 29.13 -3.83
CA GLY A 636 -22.21 29.07 -4.86
C GLY A 636 -22.12 27.83 -5.75
N MET A 637 -21.49 26.75 -5.29
CA MET A 637 -21.32 25.49 -6.06
C MET A 637 -20.54 25.69 -7.35
N LYS A 638 -19.54 26.57 -7.33
CA LYS A 638 -18.74 26.97 -8.50
C LYS A 638 -17.39 26.29 -8.57
N ALA A 639 -17.09 25.29 -7.71
CA ALA A 639 -15.88 24.49 -7.83
C ALA A 639 -15.77 23.89 -9.24
N ILE A 640 -14.59 23.99 -9.85
CA ILE A 640 -14.33 23.41 -11.17
C ILE A 640 -13.95 21.94 -11.01
N SER A 641 -13.10 21.65 -10.03
CA SER A 641 -12.61 20.29 -9.74
C SER A 641 -12.48 20.06 -8.25
N MET A 642 -12.71 18.83 -7.81
CA MET A 642 -12.40 18.33 -6.46
C MET A 642 -11.53 17.11 -6.54
N ALA A 643 -10.50 17.02 -5.71
CA ALA A 643 -9.57 15.89 -5.67
C ALA A 643 -9.13 15.58 -4.26
N THR A 644 -9.76 14.61 -3.62
CA THR A 644 -9.48 14.07 -2.26
C THR A 644 -9.61 15.12 -1.15
N ASP A 645 -8.73 16.10 -1.11
CA ASP A 645 -8.58 17.14 -0.08
C ASP A 645 -8.44 18.55 -0.67
N GLY A 646 -8.39 18.65 -2.01
CA GLY A 646 -8.24 19.91 -2.74
C GLY A 646 -9.44 20.26 -3.61
N VAL A 647 -9.62 21.56 -3.84
CA VAL A 647 -10.67 22.12 -4.69
C VAL A 647 -10.09 23.24 -5.55
N ILE A 648 -10.42 23.23 -6.83
CA ILE A 648 -10.05 24.28 -7.78
C ILE A 648 -11.24 25.19 -8.03
N PHE A 649 -11.05 26.48 -7.89
CA PHE A 649 -12.00 27.55 -8.22
C PHE A 649 -11.36 28.55 -9.17
N ARG A 650 -12.17 29.32 -9.88
CA ARG A 650 -11.72 30.62 -10.38
C ARG A 650 -11.50 31.53 -9.16
N ARG A 651 -10.49 32.37 -9.20
CA ARG A 651 -10.17 33.28 -8.07
C ARG A 651 -11.39 34.16 -7.72
N GLU A 652 -12.10 34.63 -8.73
CA GLU A 652 -13.29 35.45 -8.57
C GLU A 652 -14.45 34.73 -7.88
N ASP A 653 -14.51 33.41 -7.94
CA ASP A 653 -15.56 32.58 -7.36
C ASP A 653 -15.27 32.12 -5.92
N LEU A 654 -14.00 32.14 -5.49
CA LEU A 654 -13.61 31.80 -4.13
C LEU A 654 -13.77 33.03 -3.19
N LYS A 655 -14.94 33.15 -2.56
CA LYS A 655 -15.27 34.27 -1.65
C LYS A 655 -15.10 33.91 -0.18
N VAL A 656 -15.31 32.67 0.19
CA VAL A 656 -15.35 32.18 1.56
C VAL A 656 -14.51 30.93 1.74
N ILE A 657 -13.54 31.00 2.64
CA ILE A 657 -12.77 29.86 3.10
C ILE A 657 -13.25 29.50 4.51
N PRO A 658 -13.90 28.34 4.73
CA PRO A 658 -14.45 27.99 6.02
C PRO A 658 -13.32 27.62 7.01
N LYS A 659 -13.46 28.05 8.25
CA LYS A 659 -12.54 27.67 9.32
C LYS A 659 -12.67 26.18 9.67
N ARG A 660 -11.61 25.60 10.23
CA ARG A 660 -11.68 24.23 10.79
C ARG A 660 -12.66 24.20 11.99
N PRO A 661 -13.51 23.17 12.10
CA PRO A 661 -14.54 23.14 13.14
C PRO A 661 -14.01 22.86 14.55
N LEU A 662 -12.88 22.17 14.69
CA LEU A 662 -12.26 21.85 15.98
C LEU A 662 -10.80 22.34 16.04
N PRO A 663 -10.31 22.75 17.23
CA PRO A 663 -8.93 23.19 17.39
C PRO A 663 -7.95 22.00 17.24
N ALA A 664 -6.85 22.21 16.53
CA ALA A 664 -5.78 21.26 16.35
C ALA A 664 -4.43 21.99 16.36
N PRO A 665 -3.29 21.27 16.52
CA PRO A 665 -1.97 21.89 16.48
C PRO A 665 -1.70 22.59 15.15
N ASP A 666 -1.04 23.73 15.21
CA ASP A 666 -0.59 24.53 14.08
C ASP A 666 -1.69 24.71 13.01
N ASN A 667 -1.37 24.47 11.75
CA ASN A 667 -2.32 24.56 10.62
C ASN A 667 -3.02 23.24 10.27
N LEU A 668 -2.92 22.20 11.11
CA LEU A 668 -3.55 20.89 10.85
C LEU A 668 -5.06 21.06 10.63
N GLY A 669 -5.54 20.67 9.46
CA GLY A 669 -6.94 20.76 9.04
C GLY A 669 -7.39 22.15 8.58
N GLU A 670 -6.52 23.13 8.44
CA GLU A 670 -6.84 24.40 7.80
C GLU A 670 -6.81 24.28 6.28
N TRP A 671 -7.41 25.24 5.62
CA TRP A 671 -7.28 25.39 4.17
C TRP A 671 -6.05 26.22 3.86
N GLU A 672 -5.29 25.80 2.88
CA GLU A 672 -4.16 26.57 2.34
C GLU A 672 -4.25 26.68 0.81
N GLU A 673 -3.76 27.76 0.25
CA GLU A 673 -3.57 27.90 -1.19
C GLU A 673 -2.34 27.07 -1.59
N ASP A 674 -2.52 26.10 -2.51
CA ASP A 674 -1.47 25.22 -2.99
C ASP A 674 -0.91 25.68 -4.34
N GLU A 675 -1.79 26.01 -5.29
CA GLU A 675 -1.44 26.47 -6.63
C GLU A 675 -2.37 27.60 -7.08
N LYS A 676 -1.84 28.46 -7.96
CA LYS A 676 -2.59 29.54 -8.59
C LYS A 676 -2.08 29.82 -9.99
N GLY A 677 -2.94 30.35 -10.84
CA GLY A 677 -2.67 30.65 -12.25
C GLY A 677 -3.73 30.03 -13.15
N ASP A 678 -3.44 30.02 -14.43
CA ASP A 678 -4.33 29.42 -15.42
C ASP A 678 -4.27 27.89 -15.36
N VAL A 679 -5.35 27.21 -15.62
CA VAL A 679 -5.39 25.76 -15.56
C VAL A 679 -6.07 25.16 -16.78
N LEU A 680 -5.45 24.15 -17.38
CA LEU A 680 -6.07 23.26 -18.37
C LEU A 680 -6.53 21.97 -17.66
N ILE A 681 -7.82 21.71 -17.70
CA ILE A 681 -8.44 20.50 -17.13
C ILE A 681 -8.92 19.61 -18.27
N MET A 682 -8.42 18.38 -18.33
CA MET A 682 -8.85 17.39 -19.32
C MET A 682 -9.67 16.25 -18.69
N GLY A 683 -9.75 16.20 -17.38
CA GLY A 683 -10.54 15.20 -16.67
C GLY A 683 -10.24 15.15 -15.19
N SER A 684 -10.93 14.27 -14.48
CA SER A 684 -10.73 14.07 -13.05
C SER A 684 -9.32 13.58 -12.75
N GLY A 685 -8.51 14.40 -12.04
CA GLY A 685 -7.11 14.12 -11.74
C GLY A 685 -6.19 14.16 -12.98
N LEU A 686 -6.60 14.85 -14.02
CA LEU A 686 -5.80 15.10 -15.22
C LEU A 686 -5.90 16.58 -15.58
N TYR A 687 -4.96 17.38 -15.07
CA TYR A 687 -4.92 18.82 -15.27
C TYR A 687 -3.49 19.36 -15.13
N SER A 688 -3.26 20.54 -15.67
CA SER A 688 -1.99 21.26 -15.55
C SER A 688 -2.24 22.71 -15.22
N PHE A 689 -1.60 23.22 -14.16
CA PHE A 689 -1.49 24.64 -13.85
C PHE A 689 -0.33 25.26 -14.61
N ILE A 690 -0.53 26.46 -15.07
CA ILE A 690 0.48 27.33 -15.62
C ILE A 690 0.77 28.39 -14.56
N GLY A 691 2.01 28.47 -14.07
CA GLY A 691 2.39 29.43 -13.06
C GLY A 691 2.37 30.87 -13.58
N GLU A 692 2.12 31.82 -12.71
CA GLU A 692 2.08 33.27 -13.01
C GLU A 692 3.39 33.82 -13.60
N GLU A 693 4.51 33.12 -13.43
CA GLU A 693 5.83 33.51 -13.94
C GLU A 693 6.12 33.02 -15.38
N ALA A 694 5.15 32.44 -16.07
CA ALA A 694 5.33 32.01 -17.45
C ALA A 694 5.27 33.22 -18.40
N GLU A 695 6.41 33.64 -18.93
CA GLU A 695 6.55 34.81 -19.79
C GLU A 695 5.98 34.61 -21.20
N ASP A 696 5.68 33.39 -21.64
CA ASP A 696 5.28 33.11 -23.03
C ASP A 696 4.28 31.98 -23.13
N TYR A 697 3.01 32.35 -23.12
CA TYR A 697 1.86 31.43 -23.12
C TYR A 697 1.74 30.57 -24.38
N ASP A 698 2.05 31.11 -25.54
CA ASP A 698 1.86 30.40 -26.81
C ASP A 698 2.90 29.28 -27.01
N ASN A 699 4.09 29.46 -26.48
CA ASN A 699 5.15 28.45 -26.57
C ASN A 699 5.15 27.42 -25.46
N VAL A 700 4.48 27.68 -24.37
CA VAL A 700 4.45 26.85 -23.18
C VAL A 700 3.74 25.52 -23.41
N TRP A 701 2.62 25.54 -24.16
CA TRP A 701 1.90 24.33 -24.54
C TRP A 701 2.58 23.54 -25.67
N LEU A 702 3.51 24.17 -26.37
CA LEU A 702 4.18 23.63 -27.55
C LEU A 702 5.49 22.92 -27.24
N GLN A 703 6.12 23.21 -26.10
CA GLN A 703 7.39 22.60 -25.73
C GLN A 703 7.20 21.39 -24.84
N GLY A 704 7.76 20.29 -25.27
CA GLY A 704 7.58 18.96 -24.69
C GLY A 704 7.95 18.82 -23.23
N VAL A 705 7.84 17.60 -22.72
CA VAL A 705 7.89 17.04 -21.35
C VAL A 705 8.94 17.61 -20.38
N GLN A 706 9.87 18.37 -20.78
CA GLN A 706 10.60 19.29 -19.92
C GLN A 706 9.78 20.58 -19.77
N ALA A 707 8.54 20.41 -19.26
CA ALA A 707 7.77 21.55 -18.81
C ALA A 707 8.66 22.42 -17.93
N PRO A 708 8.74 23.74 -18.19
CA PRO A 708 9.49 24.64 -17.35
C PRO A 708 9.10 24.45 -15.88
N ARG A 709 9.98 24.81 -14.95
CA ARG A 709 9.77 24.64 -13.49
C ARG A 709 8.45 25.21 -12.95
N HIS A 710 7.71 25.95 -13.76
CA HIS A 710 6.47 26.68 -13.47
C HIS A 710 5.17 25.90 -13.71
N PHE A 711 5.25 24.61 -14.16
CA PHE A 711 4.06 23.79 -14.38
C PHE A 711 3.90 22.74 -13.32
N LYS A 712 2.78 22.81 -12.59
CA LYS A 712 2.34 21.71 -11.79
C LYS A 712 1.33 20.87 -12.57
N THR A 713 1.73 19.68 -12.96
CA THR A 713 0.91 18.77 -13.73
C THR A 713 0.50 17.59 -12.87
N THR A 714 -0.79 17.30 -12.85
CA THR A 714 -1.36 16.17 -12.13
C THR A 714 -1.83 15.10 -13.11
N TYR A 715 -1.37 13.85 -12.89
CA TYR A 715 -1.77 12.67 -13.66
C TYR A 715 -2.38 11.63 -12.77
N ARG A 716 -3.46 11.02 -13.24
CA ARG A 716 -4.09 9.90 -12.56
C ARG A 716 -4.11 8.65 -13.43
N GLY A 717 -3.91 7.49 -12.81
CA GLY A 717 -3.99 6.20 -13.48
C GLY A 717 -2.95 6.03 -14.59
N SER A 718 -3.39 5.59 -15.76
CA SER A 718 -2.55 5.31 -16.92
C SER A 718 -2.19 6.56 -17.75
N ALA A 719 -2.75 7.73 -17.47
CA ALA A 719 -2.54 8.93 -18.27
C ALA A 719 -1.05 9.29 -18.47
N LYS A 720 -0.22 9.11 -17.44
CA LYS A 720 1.23 9.30 -17.55
C LYS A 720 1.88 8.38 -18.59
N LEU A 721 1.38 7.16 -18.78
CA LEU A 721 1.91 6.24 -19.79
C LEU A 721 1.65 6.76 -21.20
N PHE A 722 0.44 7.32 -21.41
CA PHE A 722 0.03 7.85 -22.71
C PHE A 722 0.77 9.14 -23.04
N LEU A 723 0.91 10.04 -22.08
CA LEU A 723 1.71 11.25 -22.28
C LEU A 723 3.17 10.94 -22.65
N ASN A 724 3.79 9.98 -21.94
CA ASN A 724 5.16 9.54 -22.21
C ASN A 724 5.30 8.74 -23.52
N ALA A 725 4.20 8.25 -24.07
CA ALA A 725 4.16 7.48 -25.32
C ALA A 725 3.69 8.33 -26.51
N SER A 726 3.12 9.52 -26.26
CA SER A 726 2.78 10.45 -27.33
C SER A 726 4.02 10.75 -28.16
N ARG A 727 3.86 10.85 -29.48
CA ARG A 727 5.00 11.01 -30.42
C ARG A 727 5.85 12.24 -30.14
N HIS A 728 5.29 13.21 -29.45
CA HIS A 728 5.90 14.51 -29.20
C HIS A 728 6.19 14.80 -27.72
N ASN A 729 5.75 13.91 -26.82
CA ASN A 729 5.91 14.08 -25.36
C ASN A 729 5.39 15.42 -24.81
N ASP A 730 4.40 16.03 -25.47
CA ASP A 730 3.84 17.32 -25.11
C ASP A 730 2.34 17.24 -24.86
N TRP A 731 1.82 18.21 -24.10
CA TRP A 731 0.43 18.29 -23.72
C TRP A 731 -0.50 18.56 -24.89
N LYS A 732 -0.05 19.34 -25.87
CA LYS A 732 -0.83 19.67 -27.05
C LYS A 732 -1.12 18.41 -27.87
N SER A 733 -0.07 17.67 -28.24
CA SER A 733 -0.23 16.42 -28.99
C SER A 733 -1.06 15.39 -28.23
N PHE A 734 -0.85 15.28 -26.93
CA PHE A 734 -1.65 14.40 -26.08
C PHE A 734 -3.13 14.81 -26.06
N ALA A 735 -3.43 16.11 -25.94
CA ALA A 735 -4.79 16.63 -25.95
C ALA A 735 -5.44 16.48 -27.33
N GLU A 736 -4.69 16.73 -28.41
CA GLU A 736 -5.19 16.55 -29.79
C GLU A 736 -5.53 15.09 -30.08
N GLU A 737 -4.72 14.14 -29.67
CA GLU A 737 -5.02 12.71 -29.78
C GLU A 737 -6.28 12.34 -28.97
N ASN A 738 -6.39 12.89 -27.74
CA ASN A 738 -7.59 12.70 -26.92
C ASN A 738 -8.88 13.27 -27.53
N CYS A 739 -8.78 14.36 -28.28
CA CYS A 739 -9.93 14.95 -28.95
C CYS A 739 -10.39 14.13 -30.17
N LYS A 740 -9.44 13.49 -30.86
CA LYS A 740 -9.72 12.73 -32.09
C LYS A 740 -10.21 11.31 -31.83
N GLU A 741 -9.64 10.66 -30.84
CA GLU A 741 -9.87 9.24 -30.58
C GLU A 741 -10.84 9.01 -29.42
N SER A 742 -11.74 8.06 -29.54
CA SER A 742 -12.63 7.64 -28.46
C SER A 742 -11.87 6.81 -27.40
N GLU A 743 -10.78 6.17 -27.79
CA GLU A 743 -9.91 5.35 -26.94
C GLU A 743 -8.48 5.44 -27.43
N LEU A 744 -7.57 5.89 -26.55
CA LEU A 744 -6.15 5.84 -26.81
C LEU A 744 -5.58 4.48 -26.41
N LYS A 745 -4.69 3.93 -27.24
CA LYS A 745 -4.03 2.65 -27.01
C LYS A 745 -2.52 2.81 -27.00
N VAL A 746 -1.89 2.25 -25.99
CA VAL A 746 -0.43 2.17 -25.88
C VAL A 746 -0.02 0.76 -25.57
N VAL A 747 0.89 0.22 -26.38
CA VAL A 747 1.48 -1.10 -26.15
C VAL A 747 2.84 -0.92 -25.48
N LYS A 748 3.04 -1.53 -24.33
CA LYS A 748 4.33 -1.59 -23.63
C LYS A 748 4.72 -3.01 -23.34
N SER A 749 5.99 -3.32 -23.57
CA SER A 749 6.57 -4.58 -23.15
C SER A 749 6.71 -4.59 -21.63
N ARG A 750 6.15 -5.59 -20.96
CA ARG A 750 6.21 -5.75 -19.49
C ARG A 750 6.48 -7.20 -19.14
N PRO A 751 7.26 -7.46 -18.07
CA PRO A 751 7.43 -8.80 -17.58
C PRO A 751 6.10 -9.36 -17.07
N LYS A 752 5.73 -10.55 -17.53
CA LYS A 752 4.50 -11.23 -17.13
C LYS A 752 4.62 -11.70 -15.69
N SER A 753 3.72 -11.31 -14.85
CA SER A 753 3.71 -11.74 -13.45
C SER A 753 3.28 -13.21 -13.33
N MET A 754 3.63 -13.86 -12.23
CA MET A 754 3.22 -15.23 -11.90
C MET A 754 1.69 -15.37 -11.91
N LYS A 755 0.95 -14.37 -11.43
CA LYS A 755 -0.52 -14.32 -11.48
C LYS A 755 -1.05 -14.27 -12.92
N GLN A 756 -0.44 -13.48 -13.80
CA GLN A 756 -0.81 -13.41 -15.22
C GLN A 756 -0.44 -14.71 -15.96
N ALA A 757 0.71 -15.33 -15.63
CA ALA A 757 1.12 -16.60 -16.14
C ALA A 757 0.12 -17.72 -15.76
N ARG A 758 -0.35 -17.72 -14.51
CA ARG A 758 -1.43 -18.63 -14.06
C ARG A 758 -2.71 -18.45 -14.87
N MET A 759 -3.14 -17.21 -15.14
CA MET A 759 -4.34 -16.94 -15.95
C MET A 759 -4.21 -17.47 -17.38
N SER A 760 -3.02 -17.41 -17.95
CA SER A 760 -2.72 -17.99 -19.28
C SER A 760 -2.40 -19.50 -19.25
N LYS A 761 -2.41 -20.12 -18.06
CA LYS A 761 -2.03 -21.52 -17.81
C LYS A 761 -0.64 -21.89 -18.32
N ASP A 762 0.25 -20.92 -18.39
CA ASP A 762 1.62 -21.10 -18.87
C ASP A 762 2.62 -20.37 -17.98
N TYR A 763 3.18 -21.09 -17.02
CA TYR A 763 4.17 -20.57 -16.08
C TYR A 763 5.55 -20.33 -16.71
N SER A 764 5.83 -20.87 -17.91
CA SER A 764 7.08 -20.58 -18.62
C SER A 764 7.22 -19.09 -18.94
N LEU A 765 6.09 -18.39 -19.02
CA LEU A 765 6.01 -16.95 -19.30
C LEU A 765 6.29 -16.04 -18.09
N ILE A 766 6.55 -16.59 -16.90
CA ILE A 766 6.90 -15.76 -15.72
C ILE A 766 8.17 -14.96 -16.03
N ASN A 767 8.11 -13.66 -15.76
CA ASN A 767 9.17 -12.65 -16.02
C ASN A 767 9.56 -12.51 -17.49
N VAL A 768 8.91 -13.22 -18.41
CA VAL A 768 9.10 -12.98 -19.85
C VAL A 768 8.40 -11.70 -20.25
N PHE A 769 9.13 -10.85 -20.97
CA PHE A 769 8.58 -9.58 -21.44
C PHE A 769 7.61 -9.82 -22.59
N THR A 770 6.36 -9.45 -22.37
CA THR A 770 5.29 -9.57 -23.35
C THR A 770 4.65 -8.22 -23.64
N PRO A 771 4.18 -7.96 -24.88
CA PRO A 771 3.41 -6.77 -25.19
C PRO A 771 2.13 -6.74 -24.35
N GLN A 772 1.88 -5.64 -23.68
CA GLN A 772 0.65 -5.39 -22.93
C GLN A 772 0.00 -4.11 -23.44
N GLU A 773 -1.24 -4.20 -23.87
CA GLU A 773 -2.03 -3.05 -24.30
C GLU A 773 -2.63 -2.33 -23.10
N TYR A 774 -2.45 -1.04 -23.06
CA TYR A 774 -3.09 -0.12 -22.11
C TYR A 774 -4.05 0.76 -22.87
N LYS A 775 -5.22 0.99 -22.28
CA LYS A 775 -6.27 1.81 -22.85
C LYS A 775 -6.54 3.00 -21.97
N LEU A 776 -6.73 4.16 -22.57
CA LEU A 776 -7.17 5.37 -21.90
C LEU A 776 -8.36 5.93 -22.69
N LYS A 777 -9.48 6.09 -21.99
CA LYS A 777 -10.66 6.73 -22.57
C LYS A 777 -10.70 8.18 -22.08
N PRO A 778 -10.37 9.14 -22.94
CA PRO A 778 -10.40 10.53 -22.56
C PRO A 778 -11.84 11.08 -22.55
N PHE A 779 -12.07 12.14 -21.81
CA PHE A 779 -13.27 12.98 -21.76
C PHE A 779 -14.64 12.30 -21.58
N GLY A 780 -14.82 11.04 -21.87
CA GLY A 780 -16.14 10.45 -22.02
C GLY A 780 -16.53 9.38 -21.05
N ASP A 781 -15.60 8.88 -20.27
CA ASP A 781 -15.86 7.75 -19.40
C ASP A 781 -15.78 8.10 -17.92
N SER A 782 -16.11 9.34 -17.61
CA SER A 782 -16.36 9.64 -16.22
C SER A 782 -17.61 8.87 -15.79
N THR A 783 -17.42 7.77 -15.07
CA THR A 783 -18.51 7.09 -14.35
C THR A 783 -19.20 8.03 -13.37
N LYS A 784 -18.71 9.25 -13.23
CA LYS A 784 -19.20 10.26 -12.29
C LYS A 784 -20.10 11.27 -12.92
N ARG A 785 -19.91 11.61 -14.22
CA ARG A 785 -20.71 12.61 -14.94
C ARG A 785 -20.84 12.27 -16.41
N LYS A 786 -21.92 12.74 -17.02
CA LYS A 786 -22.12 12.70 -18.47
C LYS A 786 -21.30 13.83 -19.12
N CYS A 787 -20.68 13.56 -20.27
CA CYS A 787 -20.07 14.57 -21.13
C CYS A 787 -20.88 14.68 -22.42
N PRO A 788 -21.93 15.54 -22.46
CA PRO A 788 -22.82 15.60 -23.59
C PRO A 788 -22.19 16.16 -24.85
N ILE A 789 -21.20 17.02 -24.71
CA ILE A 789 -20.44 17.63 -25.80
C ILE A 789 -18.96 17.44 -25.55
N ARG A 790 -18.24 16.94 -26.55
CA ARG A 790 -16.79 16.71 -26.47
C ARG A 790 -16.04 17.72 -27.33
N PRO A 791 -14.86 18.17 -26.87
CA PRO A 791 -13.94 18.94 -27.71
C PRO A 791 -13.47 18.08 -28.88
N LYS A 792 -13.29 18.68 -30.06
CA LYS A 792 -12.82 17.99 -31.27
C LYS A 792 -11.35 18.30 -31.58
N THR A 793 -10.87 19.43 -31.10
CA THR A 793 -9.50 19.89 -31.30
C THR A 793 -8.93 20.43 -29.99
N PHE A 794 -7.62 20.60 -29.94
CA PHE A 794 -6.97 21.28 -28.83
C PHE A 794 -7.40 22.75 -28.72
N GLY A 795 -7.59 23.42 -29.85
CA GLY A 795 -8.13 24.78 -29.88
C GLY A 795 -9.51 24.87 -29.21
N ASP A 796 -10.40 23.90 -29.49
CA ASP A 796 -11.72 23.85 -28.81
C ASP A 796 -11.57 23.77 -27.28
N LEU A 797 -10.56 23.05 -26.77
CA LEU A 797 -10.29 22.95 -25.32
C LEU A 797 -9.80 24.27 -24.73
N LEU A 798 -9.04 25.05 -25.50
CA LEU A 798 -8.54 26.35 -25.06
C LEU A 798 -9.63 27.43 -25.13
N ASP A 799 -10.46 27.39 -26.15
CA ASP A 799 -11.48 28.43 -26.43
C ASP A 799 -12.80 28.21 -25.67
N ASN A 800 -13.07 26.97 -25.22
CA ASN A 800 -14.35 26.60 -24.64
C ASN A 800 -14.24 25.82 -23.35
N GLN A 801 -15.32 25.88 -22.55
CA GLN A 801 -15.50 25.07 -21.34
C GLN A 801 -16.65 24.12 -21.54
N TYR A 802 -16.39 22.84 -21.45
CA TYR A 802 -17.36 21.78 -21.66
C TYR A 802 -17.91 21.30 -20.33
N LYS A 803 -19.17 21.65 -20.04
CA LYS A 803 -19.81 21.23 -18.78
C LYS A 803 -20.08 19.73 -18.75
N LEU A 804 -19.80 19.13 -17.61
CA LEU A 804 -20.12 17.75 -17.30
C LEU A 804 -21.36 17.71 -16.41
N VAL A 805 -22.33 16.89 -16.77
CA VAL A 805 -23.67 16.85 -16.13
C VAL A 805 -23.72 15.69 -15.12
N PRO A 806 -24.11 15.94 -13.85
CA PRO A 806 -24.34 14.87 -12.88
C PRO A 806 -25.43 13.91 -13.33
N TYR A 807 -25.40 12.68 -12.83
CA TYR A 807 -26.46 11.70 -13.04
C TYR A 807 -27.66 11.96 -12.14
N GLU A 808 -28.83 11.52 -12.58
CA GLU A 808 -30.05 11.51 -11.76
C GLU A 808 -29.93 10.49 -10.61
N SER A 809 -29.34 9.32 -10.90
CA SER A 809 -29.11 8.26 -9.92
C SER A 809 -27.85 7.45 -10.23
N ALA A 810 -27.33 6.70 -9.28
CA ALA A 810 -26.22 5.80 -9.50
C ALA A 810 -26.57 4.64 -10.46
N VAL A 811 -27.86 4.26 -10.54
CA VAL A 811 -28.34 3.26 -11.50
C VAL A 811 -28.27 3.80 -12.93
N GLU A 812 -28.62 5.08 -13.14
CA GLU A 812 -28.46 5.73 -14.44
C GLU A 812 -26.98 5.77 -14.86
N ALA A 813 -26.07 6.08 -13.94
CA ALA A 813 -24.64 6.07 -14.22
C ALA A 813 -24.15 4.69 -14.67
N LEU A 814 -24.63 3.63 -14.03
CA LEU A 814 -24.32 2.26 -14.40
C LEU A 814 -24.87 1.89 -15.79
N ALA A 815 -26.12 2.29 -16.09
CA ALA A 815 -26.73 2.06 -17.39
C ALA A 815 -26.00 2.81 -18.50
N TYR A 816 -25.63 4.07 -18.27
CA TYR A 816 -24.84 4.87 -19.22
C TYR A 816 -23.48 4.22 -19.52
N LYS A 817 -22.79 3.74 -18.48
CA LYS A 817 -21.52 3.02 -18.63
C LYS A 817 -21.69 1.79 -19.52
N ALA A 818 -22.71 0.97 -19.29
CA ALA A 818 -22.97 -0.23 -20.07
C ALA A 818 -23.27 0.11 -21.55
N ILE A 819 -24.04 1.17 -21.82
CA ILE A 819 -24.33 1.63 -23.19
C ILE A 819 -23.05 2.05 -23.90
N VAL A 820 -22.17 2.82 -23.21
CA VAL A 820 -20.90 3.27 -23.78
C VAL A 820 -19.96 2.09 -24.06
N GLU A 821 -19.94 1.07 -23.21
CA GLU A 821 -19.16 -0.16 -23.43
C GLU A 821 -19.65 -0.91 -24.69
N VAL A 822 -20.96 -1.12 -24.86
CA VAL A 822 -21.53 -1.78 -26.03
C VAL A 822 -21.25 -0.98 -27.30
N MET A 823 -21.46 0.34 -27.31
CA MET A 823 -21.18 1.18 -28.48
C MET A 823 -19.72 1.21 -28.92
N ASN A 824 -18.79 0.89 -28.01
CA ASN A 824 -17.35 0.82 -28.32
C ASN A 824 -16.91 -0.59 -28.76
N ASP A 825 -17.65 -1.63 -28.37
CA ASP A 825 -17.38 -3.02 -28.81
C ASP A 825 -17.88 -3.27 -30.25
N ASP A 826 -18.86 -2.47 -30.73
CA ASP A 826 -19.41 -2.55 -32.11
C ASP A 826 -18.58 -1.72 -33.13
N LYS A 827 -17.49 -1.08 -32.73
CA LYS A 827 -16.53 -0.35 -33.59
C LYS A 827 -15.16 -1.02 -33.62
#